data_84854398d44667d31e9c2354bcbc8ece
#
_entry.id   84854398d44667d31e9c2354bcbc8ece
#
_cell.length_a   1.000
_cell.length_b   1.000
_cell.length_c   1.000
_cell.angle_alpha   90.00
_cell.angle_beta   90.00
_cell.angle_gamma   90.00
#
_symmetry.space_group_name_H-M   'P 1'
#
loop_
_entity.id
_entity.type
_entity.pdbx_description
1 polymer ?
#
loop_
_entity_poly.entity_id
_entity_poly.type
_entity_poly.pdbx_seq_one_letter_code
_entity_poly.pdbx_strand_id
1 'polypeptide(L)'
;MKIRFIPLLAAVAAMLLLSCEKNGGESGGTAGQETAAENLAGITYQLNVYSFADSDGDGWGDLKGVTQHLDYLQELGASALWLSPVQTSASYHGYDVLDYYSINPKLGTEADFQELIAEAGKKGIDIYMDYVLNHSGKGEWFSSAISSEDSPYRSYYVLSSNPSADVAAGKIDNYGGATSPGMGSWHLAAGGSLGYTGRLHFKLDWTKSAKTVTVTESKEAAQASNASAKMWLWIGSVGAVGLYETSSNIFEITTDVDTDWGFLVRTSNTTWDGGTKWGGDGSSIEFGTPYTLNNTSAYNLTFGGTSIQYFASFDSSMPDLNYGPAATASSSAAFKDLAASADKWINMGVNGLRLDAVLWIYQKQTASNVAFLQQWYDHCNATYKARGGEGELYMVGEAWADDAAQMAPYYKGLPSNFNFYYWWTMKDRINKGKGNDFASTVLYFRNLFKAHRSDFIDAVKLSNHDEDRAGNDLGKDAAKEKLAGAILLTSPGKPFIYQGEELGYYGSKSGGDEYIRTPIKWTKTGSVPSAALNGKVDNGMLTADISVEAQSANASSVLSVYRKFAKARNTSKALAQGEMAEVSSSNSAVGLWTMSCDGETVLVAHNFSSGVATVAVTGYKTSDVLVSNGVCTPNGNSITLGAYASVVYKQ
;
A
#
# COMPACT_ATOMS: atom_id res chain seq x y z
N MET A 1 -13.92 -31.26 -62.37
CA MET A 1 -14.68 -30.00 -62.58
C MET A 1 -13.88 -28.86 -61.97
N LYS A 2 -13.38 -27.99 -62.80
CA LYS A 2 -12.43 -26.90 -62.47
C LYS A 2 -13.20 -25.78 -61.79
N ILE A 3 -12.72 -25.25 -60.65
CA ILE A 3 -13.07 -23.91 -60.21
C ILE A 3 -11.82 -23.20 -59.65
N ARG A 4 -11.69 -21.98 -60.13
CA ARG A 4 -10.53 -21.10 -60.13
C ARG A 4 -10.26 -20.44 -58.81
N PHE A 5 -8.99 -20.29 -58.47
CA PHE A 5 -8.43 -19.31 -57.54
C PHE A 5 -8.43 -17.92 -58.22
N ILE A 6 -8.82 -16.89 -57.45
CA ILE A 6 -8.50 -15.50 -57.74
C ILE A 6 -7.90 -14.91 -56.46
N PRO A 7 -6.73 -14.29 -56.49
CA PRO A 7 -6.10 -13.65 -55.36
C PRO A 7 -6.58 -12.18 -55.25
N LEU A 8 -6.81 -11.68 -54.04
CA LEU A 8 -6.92 -10.26 -53.78
C LEU A 8 -5.73 -9.83 -52.94
N LEU A 9 -4.77 -9.20 -53.60
CA LEU A 9 -3.61 -8.54 -53.01
C LEU A 9 -3.83 -7.03 -53.12
N ALA A 10 -3.33 -6.29 -52.13
CA ALA A 10 -3.00 -4.86 -52.11
C ALA A 10 -4.12 -3.84 -51.92
N ALA A 11 -4.19 -3.34 -50.68
CA ALA A 11 -4.34 -1.90 -50.41
C ALA A 11 -3.83 -1.59 -48.99
N VAL A 12 -2.51 -1.54 -48.82
CA VAL A 12 -1.84 -0.84 -47.72
C VAL A 12 -0.91 0.16 -48.35
N ALA A 13 -1.10 1.36 -48.11
CA ALA A 13 -0.21 2.53 -48.14
C ALA A 13 -0.94 3.75 -48.75
N ALA A 14 -1.22 4.69 -47.95
CA ALA A 14 -1.05 6.12 -48.13
C ALA A 14 -2.05 6.90 -47.29
N MET A 15 -1.66 7.34 -46.10
CA MET A 15 -2.06 8.61 -45.51
C MET A 15 -1.03 9.01 -44.43
N LEU A 16 0.07 9.49 -44.96
CA LEU A 16 0.99 10.41 -44.27
C LEU A 16 1.03 11.68 -45.11
N LEU A 17 1.05 12.81 -44.43
CA LEU A 17 1.25 14.16 -44.94
C LEU A 17 -0.06 14.97 -45.23
N LEU A 18 -0.47 15.71 -44.21
CA LEU A 18 -1.03 17.05 -44.42
C LEU A 18 -0.38 18.00 -43.44
N SER A 19 0.38 18.90 -43.98
CA SER A 19 1.19 19.93 -43.37
C SER A 19 0.35 21.01 -42.68
N CYS A 20 0.91 21.56 -41.62
CA CYS A 20 0.52 22.83 -41.01
C CYS A 20 0.65 23.99 -41.98
N GLU A 21 -0.42 24.75 -42.20
CA GLU A 21 -0.34 26.14 -42.59
C GLU A 21 -0.64 27.04 -41.40
N LYS A 22 0.26 27.98 -41.16
CA LYS A 22 0.13 29.07 -40.20
C LYS A 22 -0.93 30.07 -40.66
N ASN A 23 -1.85 30.39 -39.78
CA ASN A 23 -2.47 31.71 -39.80
C ASN A 23 -2.48 32.30 -38.40
N GLY A 24 -1.88 33.47 -38.25
CA GLY A 24 -1.80 34.19 -37.00
C GLY A 24 -3.12 34.87 -36.65
N GLY A 25 -3.36 34.90 -35.35
CA GLY A 25 -4.45 35.67 -34.74
C GLY A 25 -4.25 35.63 -33.23
N GLU A 26 -3.84 36.78 -32.66
CA GLU A 26 -3.72 36.98 -31.22
C GLU A 26 -5.06 36.79 -30.52
N SER A 27 -5.11 35.96 -29.48
CA SER A 27 -6.01 36.18 -28.32
C SER A 27 -5.69 35.25 -27.18
N GLY A 28 -5.53 35.80 -25.99
CA GLY A 28 -5.86 35.24 -24.67
C GLY A 28 -5.23 33.90 -24.29
N GLY A 29 -4.21 33.94 -23.40
CA GLY A 29 -3.61 32.74 -22.87
C GLY A 29 -4.60 31.83 -22.14
N THR A 30 -4.85 30.67 -22.75
CA THR A 30 -5.28 29.47 -22.02
C THR A 30 -4.01 28.73 -21.64
N ALA A 31 -3.85 28.44 -20.33
CA ALA A 31 -2.83 27.51 -19.86
C ALA A 31 -2.99 26.21 -20.68
N GLY A 32 -1.92 25.80 -21.39
CA GLY A 32 -1.96 24.61 -22.22
C GLY A 32 -2.25 23.41 -21.34
N GLN A 33 -3.27 22.63 -21.71
CA GLN A 33 -3.46 21.29 -21.18
C GLN A 33 -2.21 20.46 -21.56
N GLU A 34 -1.47 20.02 -20.55
CA GLU A 34 -0.44 19.03 -20.75
C GLU A 34 -1.08 17.74 -21.29
N THR A 35 -0.40 17.07 -22.19
CA THR A 35 -0.89 15.78 -22.71
C THR A 35 -0.82 14.72 -21.62
N ALA A 36 -1.69 13.71 -21.64
CA ALA A 36 -1.69 12.61 -20.67
C ALA A 36 -0.32 11.91 -20.53
N ALA A 37 0.49 11.89 -21.59
CA ALA A 37 1.86 11.35 -21.54
C ALA A 37 2.81 12.22 -20.69
N GLU A 38 2.60 13.53 -20.63
CA GLU A 38 3.39 14.44 -19.78
C GLU A 38 3.04 14.25 -18.31
N ASN A 39 1.76 14.05 -17.98
CA ASN A 39 1.33 13.73 -16.62
C ASN A 39 1.86 12.38 -16.11
N LEU A 40 2.00 11.37 -16.98
CA LEU A 40 2.58 10.08 -16.59
C LEU A 40 4.07 10.16 -16.20
N ALA A 41 4.81 11.14 -16.69
CA ALA A 41 6.23 11.38 -16.34
C ALA A 41 6.40 12.36 -15.17
N GLY A 42 5.33 13.05 -14.76
CA GLY A 42 5.34 14.09 -13.75
C GLY A 42 5.53 13.58 -12.32
N ILE A 43 5.73 14.52 -11.40
CA ILE A 43 5.96 14.26 -9.98
C ILE A 43 4.64 13.98 -9.28
N THR A 44 4.53 12.88 -8.56
CA THR A 44 3.39 12.59 -7.68
C THR A 44 3.74 12.93 -6.23
N TYR A 45 2.85 13.64 -5.54
CA TYR A 45 2.97 13.89 -4.12
C TYR A 45 2.00 12.98 -3.37
N GLN A 46 2.51 12.11 -2.49
CA GLN A 46 1.72 11.27 -1.62
C GLN A 46 1.38 12.03 -0.34
N LEU A 47 0.10 12.10 0.02
CA LEU A 47 -0.34 12.72 1.26
C LEU A 47 -1.36 11.87 2.02
N ASN A 48 -1.29 11.98 3.34
CA ASN A 48 -2.29 11.45 4.26
C ASN A 48 -3.29 12.57 4.55
N VAL A 49 -4.49 12.49 3.99
CA VAL A 49 -5.49 13.57 4.12
C VAL A 49 -5.70 13.96 5.58
N TYR A 50 -5.86 12.97 6.47
CA TYR A 50 -6.11 13.16 7.91
C TYR A 50 -5.00 13.89 8.69
N SER A 51 -3.79 14.03 8.11
CA SER A 51 -2.64 14.68 8.76
C SER A 51 -1.98 15.75 7.88
N PHE A 52 -2.58 16.11 6.74
CA PHE A 52 -2.01 17.10 5.83
C PHE A 52 -2.37 18.53 6.24
N ALA A 53 -3.65 18.90 6.20
CA ALA A 53 -4.12 20.24 6.57
C ALA A 53 -5.54 20.19 7.09
N ASP A 54 -5.81 20.90 8.18
CA ASP A 54 -7.09 21.01 8.87
C ASP A 54 -7.74 22.35 8.51
N SER A 55 -8.88 22.33 7.84
CA SER A 55 -9.56 23.55 7.34
C SER A 55 -10.58 24.12 8.33
N ASP A 56 -11.08 23.34 9.26
CA ASP A 56 -12.19 23.72 10.16
C ASP A 56 -11.80 23.76 11.65
N GLY A 57 -10.59 23.29 12.00
CA GLY A 57 -10.03 23.40 13.33
C GLY A 57 -10.43 22.27 14.27
N ASP A 58 -10.96 21.15 13.76
CA ASP A 58 -11.33 19.98 14.56
C ASP A 58 -10.16 19.08 14.94
N GLY A 59 -8.98 19.35 14.36
CA GLY A 59 -7.74 18.64 14.59
C GLY A 59 -7.50 17.46 13.62
N TRP A 60 -8.43 17.21 12.70
CA TRP A 60 -8.25 16.29 11.58
C TRP A 60 -7.89 17.06 10.31
N GLY A 61 -7.00 16.51 9.51
CA GLY A 61 -6.83 16.99 8.14
C GLY A 61 -8.02 16.56 7.28
N ASP A 62 -8.37 17.37 6.32
CA ASP A 62 -9.57 17.20 5.50
C ASP A 62 -9.34 17.58 4.02
N LEU A 63 -10.29 17.25 3.15
CA LEU A 63 -10.23 17.49 1.72
C LEU A 63 -10.18 18.99 1.38
N LYS A 64 -10.86 19.84 2.15
CA LYS A 64 -10.81 21.31 1.98
C LYS A 64 -9.42 21.83 2.34
N GLY A 65 -8.80 21.30 3.40
CA GLY A 65 -7.43 21.62 3.74
C GLY A 65 -6.44 21.27 2.62
N VAL A 66 -6.64 20.14 1.95
CA VAL A 66 -5.86 19.80 0.74
C VAL A 66 -6.11 20.83 -0.36
N THR A 67 -7.37 21.16 -0.63
CA THR A 67 -7.76 22.16 -1.66
C THR A 67 -7.13 23.53 -1.39
N GLN A 68 -7.10 23.98 -0.14
CA GLN A 68 -6.50 25.27 0.26
C GLN A 68 -4.98 25.32 0.07
N HIS A 69 -4.31 24.16 -0.03
CA HIS A 69 -2.85 24.06 -0.15
C HIS A 69 -2.38 23.60 -1.55
N LEU A 70 -3.25 23.60 -2.55
CA LEU A 70 -2.90 23.24 -3.94
C LEU A 70 -1.82 24.14 -4.54
N ASP A 71 -1.74 25.41 -4.14
CA ASP A 71 -0.68 26.34 -4.59
C ASP A 71 0.71 25.86 -4.11
N TYR A 72 0.81 25.42 -2.86
CA TYR A 72 2.05 24.86 -2.33
C TYR A 72 2.49 23.61 -3.11
N LEU A 73 1.55 22.73 -3.42
CA LEU A 73 1.81 21.49 -4.16
C LEU A 73 2.22 21.77 -5.61
N GLN A 74 1.60 22.76 -6.25
CA GLN A 74 1.99 23.23 -7.58
C GLN A 74 3.39 23.89 -7.56
N GLU A 75 3.70 24.70 -6.56
CA GLU A 75 5.02 25.31 -6.38
C GLU A 75 6.11 24.26 -6.10
N LEU A 76 5.76 23.16 -5.43
CA LEU A 76 6.66 22.02 -5.24
C LEU A 76 6.92 21.28 -6.56
N GLY A 77 6.07 21.49 -7.57
CA GLY A 77 6.18 20.89 -8.89
C GLY A 77 5.38 19.60 -9.05
N ALA A 78 4.44 19.31 -8.14
CA ALA A 78 3.57 18.14 -8.26
C ALA A 78 2.61 18.29 -9.45
N SER A 79 2.50 17.23 -10.25
CA SER A 79 1.50 17.07 -11.32
C SER A 79 0.42 16.05 -10.98
N ALA A 80 0.57 15.35 -9.86
CA ALA A 80 -0.45 14.45 -9.34
C ALA A 80 -0.39 14.37 -7.82
N LEU A 81 -1.53 14.08 -7.18
CA LEU A 81 -1.66 13.80 -5.75
C LEU A 81 -2.14 12.38 -5.55
N TRP A 82 -1.39 11.57 -4.82
CA TRP A 82 -1.88 10.31 -4.28
C TRP A 82 -2.43 10.57 -2.87
N LEU A 83 -3.73 10.47 -2.72
CA LEU A 83 -4.43 10.59 -1.44
C LEU A 83 -4.47 9.23 -0.73
N SER A 84 -4.17 9.20 0.57
CA SER A 84 -4.52 8.04 1.41
C SER A 84 -6.00 7.68 1.25
N PRO A 85 -6.46 6.45 1.60
CA PRO A 85 -7.84 6.07 1.38
C PRO A 85 -8.81 7.11 1.97
N VAL A 86 -9.73 7.59 1.15
CA VAL A 86 -10.72 8.63 1.53
C VAL A 86 -12.12 8.07 1.68
N GLN A 87 -12.33 6.79 1.36
CA GLN A 87 -13.60 6.11 1.54
C GLN A 87 -13.93 5.97 3.03
N THR A 88 -15.23 5.79 3.33
CA THR A 88 -15.70 5.53 4.70
C THR A 88 -15.03 4.30 5.27
N SER A 89 -14.37 4.45 6.40
CA SER A 89 -13.54 3.43 7.04
C SER A 89 -13.71 3.43 8.56
N ALA A 90 -13.29 2.37 9.23
CA ALA A 90 -13.39 2.25 10.68
C ALA A 90 -12.23 2.95 11.40
N SER A 91 -11.04 2.96 10.77
CA SER A 91 -9.83 3.55 11.35
C SER A 91 -9.41 4.84 10.66
N TYR A 92 -8.50 5.57 11.30
CA TYR A 92 -7.96 6.82 10.76
C TYR A 92 -7.14 6.62 9.47
N HIS A 93 -6.52 5.46 9.29
CA HIS A 93 -5.67 5.20 8.13
C HIS A 93 -6.46 4.87 6.86
N GLY A 94 -7.74 4.45 7.00
CA GLY A 94 -8.63 4.28 5.87
C GLY A 94 -8.55 2.94 5.14
N TYR A 95 -7.61 2.05 5.48
CA TYR A 95 -7.45 0.77 4.76
C TYR A 95 -8.51 -0.28 5.10
N ASP A 96 -9.21 -0.14 6.22
CA ASP A 96 -10.37 -0.96 6.62
C ASP A 96 -11.69 -0.35 6.12
N VAL A 97 -11.85 -0.32 4.79
CA VAL A 97 -12.98 0.31 4.11
C VAL A 97 -14.30 -0.34 4.49
N LEU A 98 -15.25 0.45 5.00
CA LEU A 98 -16.61 0.03 5.36
C LEU A 98 -17.60 0.24 4.21
N ASP A 99 -17.40 1.30 3.42
CA ASP A 99 -18.23 1.64 2.28
C ASP A 99 -17.36 2.26 1.17
N TYR A 100 -17.27 1.56 0.03
CA TYR A 100 -16.48 1.98 -1.12
C TYR A 100 -17.14 3.11 -1.94
N TYR A 101 -18.40 3.42 -1.66
CA TYR A 101 -19.20 4.39 -2.42
C TYR A 101 -19.30 5.76 -1.75
N SER A 102 -18.82 5.92 -0.53
CA SER A 102 -18.93 7.17 0.23
C SER A 102 -17.57 7.69 0.69
N ILE A 103 -17.47 9.00 0.87
CA ILE A 103 -16.31 9.66 1.48
C ILE A 103 -16.45 9.57 3.00
N ASN A 104 -15.33 9.33 3.68
CA ASN A 104 -15.27 9.33 5.14
C ASN A 104 -15.67 10.72 5.69
N PRO A 105 -16.73 10.82 6.49
CA PRO A 105 -17.24 12.09 7.00
C PRO A 105 -16.24 12.87 7.87
N LYS A 106 -15.18 12.20 8.36
CA LYS A 106 -14.06 12.87 9.05
C LYS A 106 -13.13 13.62 8.11
N LEU A 107 -13.11 13.23 6.84
CA LEU A 107 -12.27 13.86 5.82
C LEU A 107 -13.03 14.87 4.96
N GLY A 108 -14.36 14.91 5.07
CA GLY A 108 -15.21 15.80 4.32
C GLY A 108 -16.40 15.11 3.65
N THR A 109 -16.94 15.74 2.64
CA THR A 109 -18.09 15.27 1.85
C THR A 109 -17.67 14.90 0.43
N GLU A 110 -18.58 14.24 -0.29
CA GLU A 110 -18.39 14.00 -1.73
C GLU A 110 -18.28 15.33 -2.53
N ALA A 111 -18.98 16.37 -2.10
CA ALA A 111 -18.89 17.70 -2.72
C ALA A 111 -17.48 18.31 -2.52
N ASP A 112 -16.88 18.13 -1.34
CA ASP A 112 -15.52 18.60 -1.07
C ASP A 112 -14.48 17.82 -1.92
N PHE A 113 -14.73 16.53 -2.16
CA PHE A 113 -13.88 15.74 -3.06
C PHE A 113 -14.02 16.18 -4.52
N GLN A 114 -15.24 16.48 -4.98
CA GLN A 114 -15.47 17.04 -6.31
C GLN A 114 -14.80 18.41 -6.47
N GLU A 115 -14.87 19.27 -5.45
CA GLU A 115 -14.18 20.56 -5.44
C GLU A 115 -12.67 20.39 -5.55
N LEU A 116 -12.07 19.47 -4.75
CA LEU A 116 -10.64 19.16 -4.82
C LEU A 116 -10.23 18.73 -6.24
N ILE A 117 -10.96 17.81 -6.86
CA ILE A 117 -10.69 17.36 -8.24
C ILE A 117 -10.75 18.53 -9.22
N ALA A 118 -11.77 19.37 -9.11
CA ALA A 118 -11.96 20.51 -10.02
C ALA A 118 -10.86 21.58 -9.85
N GLU A 119 -10.50 21.92 -8.61
CA GLU A 119 -9.45 22.92 -8.34
C GLU A 119 -8.05 22.39 -8.67
N ALA A 120 -7.76 21.11 -8.39
CA ALA A 120 -6.52 20.46 -8.79
C ALA A 120 -6.38 20.43 -10.32
N GLY A 121 -7.43 20.08 -11.05
CA GLY A 121 -7.45 20.08 -12.51
C GLY A 121 -7.14 21.45 -13.13
N LYS A 122 -7.61 22.56 -12.53
CA LYS A 122 -7.27 23.93 -12.98
C LYS A 122 -5.76 24.24 -12.86
N LYS A 123 -5.05 23.50 -12.01
CA LYS A 123 -3.62 23.65 -11.77
C LYS A 123 -2.77 22.60 -12.52
N GLY A 124 -3.40 21.75 -13.34
CA GLY A 124 -2.71 20.63 -14.02
C GLY A 124 -2.29 19.53 -13.04
N ILE A 125 -3.02 19.34 -11.95
CA ILE A 125 -2.74 18.33 -10.93
C ILE A 125 -3.80 17.24 -11.01
N ASP A 126 -3.40 16.01 -11.30
CA ASP A 126 -4.24 14.82 -11.29
C ASP A 126 -4.51 14.33 -9.87
N ILE A 127 -5.65 13.69 -9.64
CA ILE A 127 -5.98 13.05 -8.38
C ILE A 127 -5.90 11.53 -8.54
N TYR A 128 -5.05 10.90 -7.73
CA TYR A 128 -4.94 9.43 -7.62
C TYR A 128 -5.53 9.00 -6.28
N MET A 129 -6.45 8.05 -6.35
CA MET A 129 -7.13 7.51 -5.19
C MET A 129 -6.49 6.19 -4.75
N ASP A 130 -6.25 6.03 -3.46
CA ASP A 130 -5.87 4.73 -2.91
C ASP A 130 -7.07 3.78 -2.96
N TYR A 131 -6.87 2.55 -3.40
CA TYR A 131 -7.95 1.60 -3.59
C TYR A 131 -7.58 0.21 -3.06
N VAL A 132 -8.35 -0.25 -2.08
CA VAL A 132 -8.08 -1.49 -1.35
C VAL A 132 -8.84 -2.62 -2.00
N LEU A 133 -8.13 -3.59 -2.60
CA LEU A 133 -8.73 -4.74 -3.30
C LEU A 133 -8.55 -6.05 -2.56
N ASN A 134 -7.60 -6.15 -1.63
CA ASN A 134 -7.34 -7.40 -0.92
C ASN A 134 -8.40 -7.70 0.14
N HIS A 135 -8.88 -6.69 0.84
CA HIS A 135 -9.78 -6.82 1.99
C HIS A 135 -10.75 -5.65 2.08
N SER A 136 -11.73 -5.75 2.96
CA SER A 136 -12.54 -4.61 3.41
C SER A 136 -12.47 -4.49 4.94
N GLY A 137 -13.09 -3.47 5.51
CA GLY A 137 -13.43 -3.43 6.92
C GLY A 137 -14.67 -4.29 7.22
N LYS A 138 -15.04 -4.37 8.49
CA LYS A 138 -16.24 -5.10 8.95
C LYS A 138 -17.50 -4.25 8.84
N GLY A 139 -17.78 -3.73 7.65
CA GLY A 139 -18.97 -2.95 7.32
C GLY A 139 -20.23 -3.80 7.08
N GLU A 140 -21.19 -3.20 6.37
CA GLU A 140 -22.46 -3.86 6.06
C GLU A 140 -22.27 -5.14 5.23
N TRP A 141 -21.39 -5.13 4.25
CA TRP A 141 -21.11 -6.32 3.42
C TRP A 141 -20.66 -7.49 4.28
N PHE A 142 -19.69 -7.28 5.16
CA PHE A 142 -19.17 -8.33 6.02
C PHE A 142 -20.23 -8.80 7.03
N SER A 143 -20.89 -7.87 7.71
CA SER A 143 -21.92 -8.19 8.71
C SER A 143 -23.07 -9.00 8.09
N SER A 144 -23.50 -8.62 6.89
CA SER A 144 -24.51 -9.38 6.14
C SER A 144 -24.00 -10.75 5.69
N ALA A 145 -22.75 -10.81 5.19
CA ALA A 145 -22.15 -12.06 4.69
C ALA A 145 -22.08 -13.15 5.76
N ILE A 146 -21.81 -12.77 7.02
CA ILE A 146 -21.69 -13.71 8.14
C ILE A 146 -23.03 -14.04 8.79
N SER A 147 -24.07 -13.22 8.61
CA SER A 147 -25.36 -13.36 9.28
C SER A 147 -26.26 -14.41 8.62
N SER A 148 -26.11 -14.69 7.31
CA SER A 148 -26.94 -15.61 6.56
C SER A 148 -26.19 -16.25 5.38
N GLU A 149 -26.45 -17.51 5.11
CA GLU A 149 -25.97 -18.20 3.90
C GLU A 149 -26.63 -17.65 2.62
N ASP A 150 -27.83 -17.10 2.72
CA ASP A 150 -28.57 -16.47 1.63
C ASP A 150 -28.18 -15.00 1.39
N SER A 151 -27.23 -14.46 2.15
CA SER A 151 -26.78 -13.08 1.97
C SER A 151 -26.21 -12.86 0.56
N PRO A 152 -26.57 -11.78 -0.15
CA PRO A 152 -25.97 -11.43 -1.43
C PRO A 152 -24.45 -11.20 -1.32
N TYR A 153 -23.96 -10.88 -0.13
CA TYR A 153 -22.53 -10.63 0.14
C TYR A 153 -21.78 -11.88 0.62
N ARG A 154 -22.45 -13.03 0.75
CA ARG A 154 -21.84 -14.27 1.26
C ARG A 154 -20.59 -14.66 0.48
N SER A 155 -20.61 -14.52 -0.83
CA SER A 155 -19.51 -14.87 -1.71
C SER A 155 -18.40 -13.82 -1.79
N TYR A 156 -18.57 -12.63 -1.15
CA TYR A 156 -17.57 -11.56 -1.19
C TYR A 156 -16.35 -11.86 -0.34
N TYR A 157 -16.45 -12.75 0.63
CA TYR A 157 -15.39 -13.01 1.59
C TYR A 157 -14.93 -14.45 1.56
N VAL A 158 -13.71 -14.67 2.02
CA VAL A 158 -13.16 -16.01 2.21
C VAL A 158 -13.69 -16.54 3.52
N LEU A 159 -14.75 -17.33 3.43
CA LEU A 159 -15.49 -17.89 4.55
C LEU A 159 -15.41 -19.41 4.54
N SER A 160 -15.27 -20.03 5.71
CA SER A 160 -15.33 -21.49 5.88
C SER A 160 -15.80 -21.85 7.29
N SER A 161 -16.58 -22.92 7.41
CA SER A 161 -16.88 -23.52 8.71
C SER A 161 -15.82 -24.54 9.13
N ASN A 162 -14.99 -25.00 8.19
CA ASN A 162 -13.89 -25.92 8.43
C ASN A 162 -12.72 -25.61 7.47
N PRO A 163 -11.90 -24.57 7.76
CA PRO A 163 -10.85 -24.13 6.87
C PRO A 163 -9.89 -25.23 6.42
N SER A 164 -9.47 -26.10 7.35
CA SER A 164 -8.51 -27.15 7.03
C SER A 164 -9.08 -28.17 6.04
N ALA A 165 -10.35 -28.55 6.19
CA ALA A 165 -11.00 -29.48 5.29
C ALA A 165 -11.29 -28.83 3.93
N ASP A 166 -11.73 -27.58 3.90
CA ASP A 166 -12.05 -26.87 2.67
C ASP A 166 -10.81 -26.54 1.84
N VAL A 167 -9.70 -26.20 2.48
CA VAL A 167 -8.39 -26.05 1.82
C VAL A 167 -7.91 -27.40 1.25
N ALA A 168 -7.97 -28.47 2.05
CA ALA A 168 -7.58 -29.81 1.60
C ALA A 168 -8.45 -30.34 0.46
N ALA A 169 -9.73 -29.94 0.42
CA ALA A 169 -10.66 -30.30 -0.64
C ALA A 169 -10.55 -29.40 -1.89
N GLY A 170 -9.68 -28.37 -1.88
CA GLY A 170 -9.54 -27.41 -2.98
C GLY A 170 -10.75 -26.51 -3.19
N LYS A 171 -11.61 -26.36 -2.18
CA LYS A 171 -12.77 -25.46 -2.25
C LYS A 171 -12.39 -23.99 -2.09
N ILE A 172 -11.24 -23.74 -1.51
CA ILE A 172 -10.66 -22.41 -1.29
C ILE A 172 -9.34 -22.38 -2.06
N ASP A 173 -9.38 -21.85 -3.29
CA ASP A 173 -8.27 -21.94 -4.24
C ASP A 173 -7.05 -21.11 -3.86
N ASN A 174 -7.23 -19.99 -3.16
CA ASN A 174 -6.20 -18.98 -3.05
C ASN A 174 -5.48 -18.96 -1.71
N TYR A 175 -6.09 -19.62 -0.74
CA TYR A 175 -5.63 -19.60 0.64
C TYR A 175 -4.97 -20.94 0.92
N GLY A 176 -3.86 -21.18 0.21
CA GLY A 176 -3.05 -22.38 0.27
C GLY A 176 -2.58 -22.66 1.67
N GLY A 177 -3.50 -23.06 2.50
CA GLY A 177 -3.32 -23.63 3.80
C GLY A 177 -2.33 -22.92 4.71
N ALA A 178 -2.32 -23.30 5.94
CA ALA A 178 -1.35 -22.93 6.98
C ALA A 178 0.15 -23.16 6.63
N THR A 179 0.48 -23.55 5.43
CA THR A 179 1.85 -23.70 4.92
C THR A 179 2.35 -22.46 4.18
N SER A 180 1.49 -21.47 3.89
CA SER A 180 1.99 -20.20 3.39
C SER A 180 2.67 -19.48 4.55
N PRO A 181 3.91 -19.00 4.42
CA PRO A 181 4.53 -18.11 5.39
C PRO A 181 3.88 -16.71 5.32
N GLY A 182 2.57 -16.65 5.13
CA GLY A 182 1.82 -15.43 5.02
C GLY A 182 1.48 -14.85 6.39
N MET A 183 1.14 -13.57 6.41
CA MET A 183 0.67 -12.88 7.61
C MET A 183 -0.77 -13.27 7.97
N GLY A 184 -1.49 -13.96 7.08
CA GLY A 184 -2.90 -14.23 7.23
C GLY A 184 -3.25 -15.36 8.22
N SER A 185 -4.40 -15.22 8.83
CA SER A 185 -4.97 -16.21 9.73
C SER A 185 -6.50 -16.30 9.59
N TRP A 186 -7.03 -17.42 10.06
CA TRP A 186 -8.47 -17.63 10.18
C TRP A 186 -8.99 -17.08 11.50
N HIS A 187 -10.05 -16.31 11.43
CA HIS A 187 -10.71 -15.69 12.56
C HIS A 187 -12.17 -16.10 12.61
N LEU A 188 -12.70 -16.19 13.82
CA LEU A 188 -14.13 -16.44 14.01
C LEU A 188 -14.92 -15.18 13.69
N ALA A 189 -15.97 -15.32 12.89
CA ALA A 189 -16.89 -14.24 12.62
C ALA A 189 -17.74 -13.96 13.87
N ALA A 190 -17.75 -12.72 14.34
CA ALA A 190 -18.72 -12.31 15.36
C ALA A 190 -20.14 -12.48 14.81
N GLY A 191 -20.94 -13.36 15.44
CA GLY A 191 -22.28 -13.72 14.95
C GLY A 191 -22.38 -15.13 14.35
N GLY A 192 -21.27 -15.76 13.88
CA GLY A 192 -21.19 -17.21 13.83
C GLY A 192 -21.27 -17.70 15.28
N SER A 193 -22.24 -18.51 15.64
CA SER A 193 -22.44 -18.89 17.02
C SER A 193 -21.34 -19.84 17.48
N LEU A 194 -20.25 -19.28 17.96
CA LEU A 194 -19.36 -19.93 18.91
C LEU A 194 -19.90 -19.74 20.31
N GLY A 195 -20.83 -18.81 20.44
CA GLY A 195 -21.48 -18.48 21.66
C GLY A 195 -22.45 -19.57 22.08
N TYR A 196 -22.39 -19.91 23.32
CA TYR A 196 -23.40 -20.72 24.00
C TYR A 196 -23.65 -20.11 25.36
N THR A 197 -24.91 -19.85 25.63
CA THR A 197 -25.37 -19.46 26.96
C THR A 197 -26.33 -20.55 27.45
N GLY A 198 -25.97 -21.19 28.55
CA GLY A 198 -26.77 -22.25 29.12
C GLY A 198 -25.98 -23.16 30.05
N ARG A 199 -26.59 -24.23 30.49
CA ARG A 199 -25.95 -25.21 31.38
C ARG A 199 -25.55 -26.44 30.62
N LEU A 200 -24.24 -26.77 30.71
CA LEU A 200 -23.65 -27.90 30.04
C LEU A 200 -22.99 -28.87 31.01
N HIS A 201 -23.06 -30.15 30.70
CA HIS A 201 -22.28 -31.22 31.31
C HIS A 201 -21.12 -31.59 30.39
N PHE A 202 -19.91 -31.53 30.93
CA PHE A 202 -18.67 -31.88 30.24
C PHE A 202 -18.10 -33.17 30.81
N LYS A 203 -17.74 -34.10 29.91
CA LYS A 203 -17.06 -35.35 30.26
C LYS A 203 -15.79 -35.49 29.43
N LEU A 204 -14.63 -35.52 30.10
CA LEU A 204 -13.35 -35.79 29.49
C LEU A 204 -12.97 -37.25 29.72
N ASP A 205 -12.63 -37.97 28.65
CA ASP A 205 -12.16 -39.36 28.71
C ASP A 205 -10.67 -39.44 28.35
N TRP A 206 -9.86 -39.66 29.39
CA TRP A 206 -8.41 -39.84 29.29
C TRP A 206 -7.98 -41.30 29.39
N THR A 207 -8.93 -42.25 29.39
CA THR A 207 -8.63 -43.67 29.52
C THR A 207 -7.97 -44.29 28.27
N LYS A 208 -8.15 -43.64 27.09
CA LYS A 208 -7.64 -44.05 25.78
C LYS A 208 -6.48 -43.18 25.32
N SER A 209 -5.77 -43.65 24.27
CA SER A 209 -4.74 -42.85 23.60
C SER A 209 -5.31 -41.59 22.98
N ALA A 210 -6.40 -41.69 22.24
CA ALA A 210 -7.18 -40.55 21.77
C ALA A 210 -7.99 -39.98 22.94
N LYS A 211 -7.67 -38.73 23.33
CA LYS A 211 -8.38 -38.01 24.39
C LYS A 211 -9.64 -37.41 23.81
N THR A 212 -10.76 -37.53 24.53
CA THR A 212 -12.04 -37.00 24.03
C THR A 212 -12.73 -36.12 25.05
N VAL A 213 -13.55 -35.19 24.54
CA VAL A 213 -14.56 -34.47 25.32
C VAL A 213 -15.94 -34.77 24.77
N THR A 214 -16.90 -35.04 25.64
CA THR A 214 -18.32 -35.11 25.30
C THR A 214 -19.02 -33.99 26.06
N VAL A 215 -19.83 -33.22 25.36
CA VAL A 215 -20.61 -32.12 25.94
C VAL A 215 -22.09 -32.38 25.72
N THR A 216 -22.88 -32.21 26.74
CA THR A 216 -24.36 -32.37 26.67
C THR A 216 -25.03 -31.22 27.39
N GLU A 217 -26.24 -30.83 26.92
CA GLU A 217 -27.07 -29.93 27.71
C GLU A 217 -27.53 -30.62 29.01
N SER A 218 -27.56 -29.84 30.09
CA SER A 218 -27.91 -30.36 31.41
C SER A 218 -28.98 -29.54 32.08
N LYS A 219 -29.89 -30.24 32.75
CA LYS A 219 -30.90 -29.65 33.66
C LYS A 219 -30.51 -29.80 35.15
N GLU A 220 -29.41 -30.49 35.43
CA GLU A 220 -28.89 -30.66 36.77
C GLU A 220 -28.34 -29.33 37.33
N ALA A 221 -28.23 -29.25 38.63
CA ALA A 221 -27.63 -28.06 39.28
C ALA A 221 -26.16 -27.90 38.87
N ALA A 222 -25.74 -26.67 38.61
CA ALA A 222 -24.34 -26.37 38.38
C ALA A 222 -23.49 -26.72 39.62
N GLN A 223 -22.35 -27.34 39.36
CA GLN A 223 -21.37 -27.71 40.38
C GLN A 223 -20.37 -26.56 40.58
N ALA A 224 -19.87 -26.38 41.79
CA ALA A 224 -18.74 -25.49 42.02
C ALA A 224 -17.48 -26.00 41.28
N SER A 225 -16.66 -25.09 40.79
CA SER A 225 -15.36 -25.42 40.20
C SER A 225 -14.47 -26.12 41.24
N ASN A 226 -13.89 -27.24 40.87
CA ASN A 226 -12.98 -28.00 41.71
C ASN A 226 -11.63 -27.28 41.81
N ALA A 227 -11.32 -26.65 42.94
CA ALA A 227 -10.08 -25.91 43.15
C ALA A 227 -8.81 -26.81 43.10
N SER A 228 -8.94 -28.12 43.31
CA SER A 228 -7.87 -29.11 43.30
C SER A 228 -7.88 -29.97 42.03
N ALA A 229 -8.52 -29.50 40.96
CA ALA A 229 -8.65 -30.25 39.74
C ALA A 229 -7.30 -30.58 39.06
N LYS A 230 -7.23 -31.74 38.44
CA LYS A 230 -6.13 -32.11 37.54
C LYS A 230 -6.35 -31.63 36.10
N MET A 231 -7.63 -31.49 35.73
CA MET A 231 -8.07 -31.04 34.42
C MET A 231 -9.00 -29.85 34.54
N TRP A 232 -8.85 -28.89 33.63
CA TRP A 232 -9.55 -27.62 33.64
C TRP A 232 -10.17 -27.36 32.27
N LEU A 233 -11.36 -26.78 32.27
CA LEU A 233 -11.91 -26.10 31.12
C LEU A 233 -11.52 -24.60 31.22
N TRP A 234 -11.05 -24.05 30.12
CA TRP A 234 -10.95 -22.59 29.99
C TRP A 234 -12.05 -22.15 29.05
N ILE A 235 -13.08 -21.54 29.61
CA ILE A 235 -14.28 -21.09 28.92
C ILE A 235 -14.19 -19.58 28.79
N GLY A 236 -14.25 -19.03 27.59
CA GLY A 236 -14.01 -17.64 27.24
C GLY A 236 -14.24 -16.60 28.33
N SER A 237 -15.46 -16.16 28.55
CA SER A 237 -15.80 -15.15 29.56
C SER A 237 -15.90 -15.70 31.00
N VAL A 238 -16.03 -17.03 31.16
CA VAL A 238 -16.18 -17.69 32.48
C VAL A 238 -14.82 -17.91 33.16
N GLY A 239 -13.77 -18.16 32.38
CA GLY A 239 -12.42 -18.46 32.88
C GLY A 239 -12.19 -19.93 33.17
N ALA A 240 -11.32 -20.24 34.15
CA ALA A 240 -10.92 -21.60 34.47
C ALA A 240 -11.96 -22.32 35.33
N VAL A 241 -12.45 -23.47 34.87
CA VAL A 241 -13.40 -24.32 35.58
C VAL A 241 -12.78 -25.71 35.79
N GLY A 242 -12.53 -26.09 37.05
CA GLY A 242 -11.90 -27.38 37.40
C GLY A 242 -12.90 -28.52 37.44
N LEU A 243 -12.54 -29.66 36.81
CA LEU A 243 -13.36 -30.85 36.76
C LEU A 243 -13.11 -31.80 37.94
N TYR A 244 -14.06 -32.63 38.24
CA TYR A 244 -13.97 -33.71 39.23
C TYR A 244 -13.58 -35.02 38.54
N GLU A 245 -12.63 -35.74 39.09
CA GLU A 245 -12.30 -37.11 38.65
C GLU A 245 -13.37 -38.04 39.23
N THR A 246 -14.33 -38.43 38.40
CA THR A 246 -15.47 -39.26 38.81
C THR A 246 -15.14 -40.78 38.75
N SER A 247 -14.19 -41.14 37.93
CA SER A 247 -13.53 -42.45 37.91
C SER A 247 -12.12 -42.29 37.34
N SER A 248 -11.26 -43.32 37.44
CA SER A 248 -9.86 -43.23 37.01
C SER A 248 -9.75 -42.68 35.57
N ASN A 249 -9.14 -41.47 35.42
CA ASN A 249 -8.95 -40.77 34.15
C ASN A 249 -10.26 -40.40 33.41
N ILE A 250 -11.37 -40.28 34.12
CA ILE A 250 -12.62 -39.66 33.65
C ILE A 250 -12.87 -38.40 34.50
N PHE A 251 -13.02 -37.25 33.84
CA PHE A 251 -13.23 -35.98 34.51
C PHE A 251 -14.53 -35.35 34.04
N GLU A 252 -15.36 -34.92 34.98
CA GLU A 252 -16.68 -34.41 34.69
C GLU A 252 -17.02 -33.17 35.50
N ILE A 253 -17.86 -32.29 34.90
CA ILE A 253 -18.48 -31.18 35.59
C ILE A 253 -19.75 -30.73 34.86
N THR A 254 -20.76 -30.34 35.63
CA THR A 254 -21.92 -29.58 35.12
C THR A 254 -21.72 -28.12 35.53
N THR A 255 -21.69 -27.21 34.56
CA THR A 255 -21.45 -25.77 34.80
C THR A 255 -22.28 -24.89 33.88
N ASP A 256 -22.56 -23.67 34.35
CA ASP A 256 -23.13 -22.65 33.49
C ASP A 256 -22.05 -22.11 32.56
N VAL A 257 -22.42 -21.96 31.30
CA VAL A 257 -21.55 -21.48 30.23
C VAL A 257 -22.16 -20.21 29.66
N ASP A 258 -21.36 -19.19 29.52
CA ASP A 258 -21.66 -17.96 28.81
C ASP A 258 -20.38 -17.57 28.06
N THR A 259 -20.31 -17.85 26.78
CA THR A 259 -19.09 -17.64 25.99
C THR A 259 -19.37 -17.41 24.53
N ASP A 260 -18.70 -16.43 23.95
CA ASP A 260 -18.62 -16.17 22.51
C ASP A 260 -17.47 -16.93 21.83
N TRP A 261 -16.56 -17.54 22.60
CA TRP A 261 -15.26 -18.04 22.14
C TRP A 261 -15.11 -19.55 22.23
N GLY A 262 -16.08 -20.25 22.81
CA GLY A 262 -15.94 -21.66 23.14
C GLY A 262 -15.02 -21.90 24.34
N PHE A 263 -14.27 -23.00 24.33
CA PHE A 263 -13.42 -23.40 25.44
C PHE A 263 -12.17 -24.17 24.99
N LEU A 264 -11.26 -24.36 25.93
CA LEU A 264 -10.09 -25.25 25.81
C LEU A 264 -10.03 -26.19 27.01
N VAL A 265 -9.40 -27.34 26.85
CA VAL A 265 -9.05 -28.26 27.94
C VAL A 265 -7.58 -28.05 28.33
N ARG A 266 -7.29 -27.92 29.65
CA ARG A 266 -5.96 -27.57 30.17
C ARG A 266 -5.62 -28.40 31.41
N THR A 267 -4.31 -28.49 31.69
CA THR A 267 -3.80 -29.03 32.96
C THR A 267 -3.47 -27.96 33.98
N SER A 268 -3.79 -26.70 33.71
CA SER A 268 -3.49 -25.56 34.58
C SER A 268 -4.66 -24.57 34.62
N ASN A 269 -4.84 -23.91 35.77
CA ASN A 269 -5.79 -22.83 35.99
C ASN A 269 -5.13 -21.46 36.13
N THR A 270 -3.82 -21.34 35.96
CA THR A 270 -3.09 -20.11 36.30
C THR A 270 -3.06 -19.07 35.20
N THR A 271 -2.99 -19.51 33.94
CA THR A 271 -2.99 -18.64 32.77
C THR A 271 -3.66 -19.35 31.59
N TRP A 272 -4.14 -18.57 30.63
CA TRP A 272 -4.68 -19.11 29.38
C TRP A 272 -3.71 -20.08 28.68
N ASP A 273 -2.40 -19.82 28.73
CA ASP A 273 -1.36 -20.62 28.11
C ASP A 273 -0.64 -21.59 29.06
N GLY A 274 -1.09 -21.69 30.31
CA GLY A 274 -0.47 -22.54 31.33
C GLY A 274 -0.74 -24.03 31.13
N GLY A 275 0.25 -24.88 31.42
CA GLY A 275 0.14 -26.33 31.34
C GLY A 275 0.00 -26.87 29.92
N THR A 276 -0.38 -28.16 29.79
CA THR A 276 -0.68 -28.76 28.50
C THR A 276 -2.05 -28.33 28.00
N LYS A 277 -2.14 -28.00 26.73
CA LYS A 277 -3.33 -27.50 26.05
C LYS A 277 -3.89 -28.56 25.10
N TRP A 278 -5.19 -28.75 25.13
CA TRP A 278 -5.95 -29.48 24.13
C TRP A 278 -7.05 -28.61 23.57
N GLY A 279 -7.17 -28.61 22.25
CA GLY A 279 -8.17 -27.88 21.50
C GLY A 279 -8.79 -28.71 20.39
N GLY A 280 -9.49 -28.05 19.50
CA GLY A 280 -10.15 -28.63 18.33
C GLY A 280 -9.37 -28.45 17.03
N ASP A 281 -9.96 -28.90 15.93
CA ASP A 281 -9.48 -28.72 14.56
C ASP A 281 -10.20 -27.57 13.82
N GLY A 282 -11.03 -26.81 14.54
CA GLY A 282 -11.87 -25.74 14.00
C GLY A 282 -13.31 -26.17 13.74
N SER A 283 -13.63 -27.47 13.82
CA SER A 283 -15.01 -27.93 13.77
C SER A 283 -15.73 -27.73 15.10
N SER A 284 -17.06 -27.57 15.05
CA SER A 284 -17.88 -27.48 16.25
C SER A 284 -18.12 -28.84 16.88
N ILE A 285 -18.30 -28.85 18.23
CA ILE A 285 -18.70 -30.02 18.98
C ILE A 285 -20.19 -30.29 18.70
N GLU A 286 -20.50 -31.53 18.33
CA GLU A 286 -21.85 -32.04 18.30
C GLU A 286 -22.24 -32.54 19.70
N PHE A 287 -23.33 -32.02 20.28
CA PHE A 287 -23.77 -32.42 21.61
C PHE A 287 -24.10 -33.91 21.68
N GLY A 288 -23.58 -34.56 22.73
CA GLY A 288 -23.73 -35.99 22.94
C GLY A 288 -22.73 -36.88 22.18
N THR A 289 -21.97 -36.31 21.25
CA THR A 289 -20.96 -37.04 20.48
C THR A 289 -19.55 -36.80 21.03
N PRO A 290 -18.74 -37.86 21.27
CA PRO A 290 -17.35 -37.68 21.71
C PRO A 290 -16.50 -37.00 20.63
N TYR A 291 -15.90 -35.86 20.97
CA TYR A 291 -14.98 -35.09 20.13
C TYR A 291 -13.52 -35.43 20.47
N THR A 292 -12.72 -35.78 19.48
CA THR A 292 -11.31 -36.10 19.69
C THR A 292 -10.47 -34.82 19.84
N LEU A 293 -9.77 -34.70 20.97
CA LEU A 293 -8.97 -33.55 21.32
C LEU A 293 -7.58 -33.62 20.68
N ASN A 294 -7.06 -32.46 20.29
CA ASN A 294 -5.73 -32.28 19.70
C ASN A 294 -4.86 -31.41 20.62
N ASN A 295 -3.69 -31.90 21.03
CA ASN A 295 -2.75 -31.17 21.88
C ASN A 295 -1.80 -30.24 21.12
N THR A 296 -1.86 -30.20 19.81
CA THR A 296 -1.08 -29.30 18.94
C THR A 296 -1.95 -28.21 18.31
N SER A 297 -3.27 -28.26 18.46
CA SER A 297 -4.21 -27.31 17.86
C SER A 297 -4.18 -25.95 18.57
N ALA A 298 -4.30 -24.91 17.78
CA ALA A 298 -4.51 -23.52 18.24
C ALA A 298 -6.01 -23.17 18.38
N TYR A 299 -6.94 -24.03 17.90
CA TYR A 299 -8.35 -23.70 17.82
C TYR A 299 -9.08 -24.01 19.12
N ASN A 300 -9.98 -23.12 19.53
CA ASN A 300 -10.92 -23.38 20.60
C ASN A 300 -11.92 -24.45 20.18
N LEU A 301 -12.41 -25.18 21.16
CA LEU A 301 -13.56 -26.07 21.01
C LEU A 301 -14.83 -25.23 21.04
N THR A 302 -15.70 -25.38 20.05
CA THR A 302 -16.88 -24.55 19.89
C THR A 302 -18.17 -25.37 20.00
N PHE A 303 -19.25 -24.75 20.42
CA PHE A 303 -20.55 -25.41 20.60
C PHE A 303 -21.40 -25.30 19.33
N GLY A 304 -22.04 -26.39 18.93
CA GLY A 304 -22.75 -26.58 17.69
C GLY A 304 -23.59 -25.38 17.20
N GLY A 305 -23.29 -24.96 16.04
CA GLY A 305 -23.80 -23.91 15.18
C GLY A 305 -22.75 -23.71 14.11
N THR A 306 -23.06 -23.12 13.00
CA THR A 306 -22.10 -22.87 11.94
C THR A 306 -21.03 -21.89 12.42
N SER A 307 -19.92 -22.39 12.92
CA SER A 307 -18.74 -21.58 13.27
C SER A 307 -18.11 -21.05 11.98
N ILE A 308 -18.68 -19.98 11.45
CA ILE A 308 -18.12 -19.33 10.28
C ILE A 308 -16.82 -18.66 10.69
N GLN A 309 -15.76 -19.04 10.02
CA GLN A 309 -14.48 -18.36 10.06
C GLN A 309 -14.28 -17.58 8.78
N TYR A 310 -13.57 -16.46 8.88
CA TYR A 310 -13.13 -15.68 7.74
C TYR A 310 -11.60 -15.59 7.75
N PHE A 311 -11.02 -15.51 6.57
CA PHE A 311 -9.59 -15.28 6.44
C PHE A 311 -9.28 -13.78 6.45
N ALA A 312 -8.15 -13.40 7.06
CA ALA A 312 -7.62 -12.04 7.03
C ALA A 312 -6.11 -12.07 6.87
N SER A 313 -5.59 -11.43 5.83
CA SER A 313 -4.15 -11.38 5.53
C SER A 313 -3.38 -10.48 6.49
N PHE A 314 -4.00 -9.43 7.01
CA PHE A 314 -3.31 -8.39 7.79
C PHE A 314 -3.80 -8.34 9.24
N ASP A 315 -5.00 -7.89 9.47
CA ASP A 315 -5.59 -7.76 10.81
C ASP A 315 -6.99 -8.36 10.83
N SER A 316 -7.40 -8.81 12.01
CA SER A 316 -8.75 -9.37 12.20
C SER A 316 -9.90 -8.40 11.87
N SER A 317 -9.64 -7.10 11.82
CA SER A 317 -10.61 -6.08 11.36
C SER A 317 -10.75 -6.00 9.85
N MET A 318 -9.86 -6.69 9.09
CA MET A 318 -9.72 -6.57 7.63
C MET A 318 -9.96 -7.93 6.94
N PRO A 319 -11.21 -8.43 6.86
CA PRO A 319 -11.52 -9.71 6.20
C PRO A 319 -11.18 -9.65 4.71
N ASP A 320 -10.50 -10.68 4.22
CA ASP A 320 -10.09 -10.80 2.83
C ASP A 320 -11.29 -11.02 1.90
N LEU A 321 -11.24 -10.31 0.76
CA LEU A 321 -12.23 -10.44 -0.29
C LEU A 321 -11.97 -11.68 -1.15
N ASN A 322 -13.05 -12.28 -1.65
CA ASN A 322 -13.03 -13.49 -2.47
C ASN A 322 -13.49 -13.19 -3.89
N TYR A 323 -12.62 -13.38 -4.84
CA TYR A 323 -12.91 -13.16 -6.26
C TYR A 323 -13.08 -14.47 -7.04
N GLY A 324 -13.04 -15.62 -6.36
CA GLY A 324 -13.03 -16.93 -7.02
C GLY A 324 -11.77 -17.16 -7.86
N PRO A 325 -11.80 -18.03 -8.87
CA PRO A 325 -10.64 -18.32 -9.70
C PRO A 325 -10.13 -17.07 -10.43
N ALA A 326 -8.84 -16.81 -10.38
CA ALA A 326 -8.22 -15.59 -10.93
C ALA A 326 -8.52 -15.35 -12.41
N ALA A 327 -8.63 -16.42 -13.21
CA ALA A 327 -8.94 -16.32 -14.64
C ALA A 327 -10.33 -15.73 -14.93
N THR A 328 -11.26 -15.82 -13.99
CA THR A 328 -12.65 -15.36 -14.12
C THR A 328 -13.07 -14.38 -13.03
N ALA A 329 -12.10 -13.76 -12.36
CA ALA A 329 -12.32 -12.88 -11.22
C ALA A 329 -13.33 -11.75 -11.52
N SER A 330 -13.28 -11.19 -12.74
CA SER A 330 -14.22 -10.15 -13.20
C SER A 330 -15.68 -10.59 -13.27
N SER A 331 -15.95 -11.90 -13.18
CA SER A 331 -17.31 -12.45 -13.11
C SER A 331 -17.85 -12.50 -11.69
N SER A 332 -17.00 -12.42 -10.66
CA SER A 332 -17.41 -12.50 -9.26
C SER A 332 -18.26 -11.30 -8.84
N ALA A 333 -19.11 -11.50 -7.83
CA ALA A 333 -19.96 -10.42 -7.33
C ALA A 333 -19.14 -9.33 -6.64
N ALA A 334 -18.11 -9.72 -5.86
CA ALA A 334 -17.21 -8.77 -5.21
C ALA A 334 -16.46 -7.88 -6.22
N PHE A 335 -15.91 -8.47 -7.29
CA PHE A 335 -15.25 -7.69 -8.33
C PHE A 335 -16.19 -6.67 -8.98
N LYS A 336 -17.40 -7.11 -9.34
CA LYS A 336 -18.37 -6.23 -10.02
C LYS A 336 -18.81 -5.05 -9.16
N ASP A 337 -18.99 -5.28 -7.88
CA ASP A 337 -19.39 -4.21 -6.95
C ASP A 337 -18.25 -3.22 -6.72
N LEU A 338 -17.04 -3.72 -6.48
CA LEU A 338 -15.86 -2.86 -6.39
C LEU A 338 -15.58 -2.10 -7.69
N ALA A 339 -15.76 -2.75 -8.85
CA ALA A 339 -15.61 -2.12 -10.16
C ALA A 339 -16.65 -1.00 -10.36
N ALA A 340 -17.90 -1.23 -9.98
CA ALA A 340 -18.94 -0.18 -10.04
C ALA A 340 -18.62 1.00 -9.11
N SER A 341 -18.05 0.74 -7.94
CA SER A 341 -17.55 1.79 -7.06
C SER A 341 -16.36 2.55 -7.69
N ALA A 342 -15.39 1.85 -8.28
CA ALA A 342 -14.29 2.50 -8.99
C ALA A 342 -14.78 3.35 -10.18
N ASP A 343 -15.76 2.85 -10.91
CA ASP A 343 -16.42 3.59 -12.01
C ASP A 343 -17.03 4.91 -11.52
N LYS A 344 -17.67 4.93 -10.33
CA LYS A 344 -18.17 6.16 -9.72
C LYS A 344 -17.07 7.21 -9.58
N TRP A 345 -15.95 6.83 -8.97
CA TRP A 345 -14.85 7.76 -8.68
C TRP A 345 -14.11 8.18 -9.96
N ILE A 346 -13.88 7.24 -10.88
CA ILE A 346 -13.30 7.54 -12.18
C ILE A 346 -14.20 8.52 -12.94
N ASN A 347 -15.51 8.30 -13.01
CA ASN A 347 -16.44 9.21 -13.68
C ASN A 347 -16.56 10.57 -12.99
N MET A 348 -16.28 10.66 -11.69
CA MET A 348 -16.20 11.93 -10.95
C MET A 348 -14.99 12.78 -11.33
N GLY A 349 -13.92 12.16 -11.86
CA GLY A 349 -12.72 12.86 -12.31
C GLY A 349 -11.40 12.31 -11.76
N VAL A 350 -11.41 11.20 -11.02
CA VAL A 350 -10.17 10.55 -10.56
C VAL A 350 -9.35 10.07 -11.76
N ASN A 351 -8.07 10.45 -11.83
CA ASN A 351 -7.17 10.24 -12.96
C ASN A 351 -6.24 9.03 -12.78
N GLY A 352 -6.21 8.44 -11.59
CA GLY A 352 -5.42 7.26 -11.32
C GLY A 352 -5.81 6.54 -10.05
N LEU A 353 -5.34 5.29 -9.91
CA LEU A 353 -5.53 4.47 -8.73
C LEU A 353 -4.18 3.95 -8.22
N ARG A 354 -3.98 4.00 -6.90
CA ARG A 354 -2.95 3.21 -6.24
C ARG A 354 -3.61 1.99 -5.62
N LEU A 355 -3.12 0.82 -5.97
CA LEU A 355 -3.67 -0.44 -5.48
C LEU A 355 -2.86 -0.94 -4.31
N ASP A 356 -3.55 -1.07 -3.17
CA ASP A 356 -2.99 -1.60 -1.93
C ASP A 356 -2.69 -3.09 -2.02
N ALA A 357 -1.57 -3.51 -1.45
CA ALA A 357 -1.24 -4.89 -1.10
C ALA A 357 -1.48 -5.94 -2.21
N VAL A 358 -1.16 -5.63 -3.47
CA VAL A 358 -1.51 -6.44 -4.65
C VAL A 358 -0.92 -7.86 -4.65
N LEU A 359 0.08 -8.15 -3.82
CA LEU A 359 0.62 -9.50 -3.66
C LEU A 359 -0.34 -10.43 -2.92
N TRP A 360 -1.24 -9.88 -2.13
CA TRP A 360 -2.03 -10.64 -1.15
C TRP A 360 -3.42 -11.02 -1.65
N ILE A 361 -3.92 -10.41 -2.74
CA ILE A 361 -5.23 -10.71 -3.32
C ILE A 361 -5.40 -12.23 -3.57
N TYR A 362 -4.35 -12.89 -4.04
CA TYR A 362 -4.23 -14.34 -4.18
C TYR A 362 -2.99 -14.88 -3.44
N GLN A 363 -2.75 -14.42 -2.22
CA GLN A 363 -1.75 -14.95 -1.27
C GLN A 363 -0.39 -15.25 -1.90
N LYS A 364 0.24 -14.23 -2.51
CA LYS A 364 1.55 -14.31 -3.20
C LYS A 364 1.59 -15.25 -4.42
N GLN A 365 0.45 -15.72 -4.93
CA GLN A 365 0.38 -16.47 -6.18
C GLN A 365 0.53 -15.50 -7.36
N THR A 366 1.77 -15.24 -7.79
CA THR A 366 2.09 -14.20 -8.79
C THR A 366 1.23 -14.29 -10.06
N ALA A 367 1.04 -15.49 -10.63
CA ALA A 367 0.26 -15.65 -11.85
C ALA A 367 -1.21 -15.29 -11.66
N SER A 368 -1.79 -15.66 -10.52
CA SER A 368 -3.18 -15.35 -10.15
C SER A 368 -3.36 -13.85 -9.89
N ASN A 369 -2.44 -13.24 -9.13
CA ASN A 369 -2.44 -11.79 -8.90
C ASN A 369 -2.35 -11.00 -10.20
N VAL A 370 -1.42 -11.38 -11.09
CA VAL A 370 -1.25 -10.72 -12.41
C VAL A 370 -2.51 -10.84 -13.27
N ALA A 371 -3.13 -12.02 -13.32
CA ALA A 371 -4.36 -12.24 -14.09
C ALA A 371 -5.55 -11.40 -13.56
N PHE A 372 -5.67 -11.26 -12.24
CA PHE A 372 -6.65 -10.39 -11.60
C PHE A 372 -6.37 -8.91 -11.92
N LEU A 373 -5.14 -8.46 -11.71
CA LEU A 373 -4.74 -7.07 -11.89
C LEU A 373 -4.91 -6.60 -13.34
N GLN A 374 -4.67 -7.49 -14.33
CA GLN A 374 -4.94 -7.17 -15.73
C GLN A 374 -6.44 -6.93 -15.98
N GLN A 375 -7.32 -7.81 -15.44
CA GLN A 375 -8.77 -7.62 -15.58
C GLN A 375 -9.26 -6.33 -14.90
N TRP A 376 -8.69 -6.02 -13.74
CA TRP A 376 -9.00 -4.79 -13.00
C TRP A 376 -8.55 -3.54 -13.78
N TYR A 377 -7.32 -3.55 -14.27
CA TYR A 377 -6.78 -2.45 -15.07
C TYR A 377 -7.61 -2.22 -16.34
N ASP A 378 -7.90 -3.30 -17.08
CA ASP A 378 -8.67 -3.21 -18.32
C ASP A 378 -10.06 -2.60 -18.09
N HIS A 379 -10.75 -3.00 -17.02
CA HIS A 379 -12.05 -2.44 -16.65
C HIS A 379 -11.95 -0.94 -16.33
N CYS A 380 -11.10 -0.56 -15.39
CA CYS A 380 -10.98 0.84 -14.96
C CYS A 380 -10.50 1.75 -16.09
N ASN A 381 -9.57 1.28 -16.92
CA ASN A 381 -9.07 2.02 -18.08
C ASN A 381 -10.15 2.21 -19.16
N ALA A 382 -11.01 1.21 -19.35
CA ALA A 382 -12.16 1.34 -20.25
C ALA A 382 -13.15 2.42 -19.76
N THR A 383 -13.45 2.45 -18.47
CA THR A 383 -14.28 3.51 -17.86
C THR A 383 -13.63 4.89 -17.99
N TYR A 384 -12.32 4.99 -17.75
CA TYR A 384 -11.57 6.22 -17.90
C TYR A 384 -11.65 6.77 -19.32
N LYS A 385 -11.44 5.92 -20.32
CA LYS A 385 -11.56 6.30 -21.75
C LYS A 385 -13.01 6.67 -22.12
N ALA A 386 -13.98 5.93 -21.61
CA ALA A 386 -15.40 6.20 -21.89
C ALA A 386 -15.86 7.57 -21.36
N ARG A 387 -15.31 8.06 -20.24
CA ARG A 387 -15.58 9.41 -19.75
C ARG A 387 -14.88 10.52 -20.53
N GLY A 388 -14.04 10.18 -21.51
CA GLY A 388 -13.24 11.12 -22.30
C GLY A 388 -11.85 11.42 -21.74
N GLY A 389 -11.32 10.54 -20.88
CA GLY A 389 -9.95 10.62 -20.38
C GLY A 389 -8.91 10.47 -21.51
N GLU A 390 -7.92 11.33 -21.53
CA GLU A 390 -6.84 11.29 -22.51
C GLU A 390 -5.77 10.25 -22.12
N GLY A 391 -5.26 9.50 -23.08
CA GLY A 391 -4.28 8.45 -22.84
C GLY A 391 -4.85 7.26 -22.07
N GLU A 392 -4.19 6.86 -21.01
CA GLU A 392 -4.56 5.71 -20.15
C GLU A 392 -4.67 6.12 -18.69
N LEU A 393 -5.57 5.47 -17.96
CA LEU A 393 -5.69 5.66 -16.52
C LEU A 393 -4.37 5.28 -15.85
N TYR A 394 -3.79 6.17 -15.07
CA TYR A 394 -2.62 5.82 -14.28
C TYR A 394 -2.99 4.80 -13.20
N MET A 395 -2.27 3.69 -13.13
CA MET A 395 -2.49 2.70 -12.10
C MET A 395 -1.16 2.14 -11.58
N VAL A 396 -0.94 2.26 -10.29
CA VAL A 396 0.28 1.79 -9.63
C VAL A 396 -0.04 0.77 -8.55
N GLY A 397 0.65 -0.37 -8.58
CA GLY A 397 0.50 -1.44 -7.59
C GLY A 397 1.54 -1.37 -6.49
N GLU A 398 1.11 -1.65 -5.25
CA GLU A 398 2.03 -1.95 -4.18
C GLU A 398 2.43 -3.43 -4.21
N ALA A 399 3.38 -3.74 -5.10
CA ALA A 399 3.94 -5.08 -5.23
C ALA A 399 5.20 -5.22 -4.35
N TRP A 400 5.01 -5.27 -3.04
CA TRP A 400 6.11 -5.36 -2.06
C TRP A 400 6.63 -6.80 -1.94
N ALA A 401 7.50 -7.18 -2.87
CA ALA A 401 8.16 -8.49 -2.89
C ALA A 401 9.57 -8.41 -2.27
N ASP A 402 10.18 -9.58 -2.02
CA ASP A 402 11.49 -9.67 -1.36
C ASP A 402 12.63 -9.12 -2.23
N ASP A 403 12.48 -9.23 -3.56
CA ASP A 403 13.45 -8.71 -4.54
C ASP A 403 12.78 -8.24 -5.84
N ALA A 404 13.53 -7.49 -6.65
CA ALA A 404 13.04 -6.91 -7.90
C ALA A 404 12.62 -7.97 -8.95
N ALA A 405 13.22 -9.16 -8.94
CA ALA A 405 12.86 -10.21 -9.91
C ALA A 405 11.51 -10.84 -9.57
N GLN A 406 11.16 -10.94 -8.28
CA GLN A 406 9.84 -11.38 -7.84
C GLN A 406 8.76 -10.33 -8.10
N MET A 407 9.10 -9.04 -8.03
CA MET A 407 8.18 -7.94 -8.31
C MET A 407 7.96 -7.75 -9.83
N ALA A 408 8.98 -7.92 -10.64
CA ALA A 408 8.95 -7.62 -12.07
C ALA A 408 7.77 -8.24 -12.87
N PRO A 409 7.32 -9.49 -12.59
CA PRO A 409 6.15 -10.06 -13.27
C PRO A 409 4.85 -9.26 -13.12
N TYR A 410 4.70 -8.46 -12.06
CA TYR A 410 3.49 -7.65 -11.82
C TYR A 410 3.29 -6.55 -12.86
N TYR A 411 4.33 -6.17 -13.59
CA TYR A 411 4.20 -5.28 -14.75
C TYR A 411 3.39 -5.88 -15.92
N LYS A 412 3.16 -7.20 -15.95
CA LYS A 412 2.22 -7.81 -16.90
C LYS A 412 0.77 -7.47 -16.58
N GLY A 413 0.45 -7.25 -15.31
CA GLY A 413 -0.90 -6.91 -14.86
C GLY A 413 -1.17 -5.41 -14.73
N LEU A 414 -0.13 -4.62 -14.48
CA LEU A 414 -0.24 -3.18 -14.24
C LEU A 414 0.82 -2.40 -15.02
N PRO A 415 0.52 -1.17 -15.48
CA PRO A 415 1.51 -0.33 -16.14
C PRO A 415 2.61 0.16 -15.19
N SER A 416 2.33 0.26 -13.89
CA SER A 416 3.26 0.80 -12.90
C SER A 416 3.24 0.00 -11.59
N ASN A 417 4.39 -0.11 -10.95
CA ASN A 417 4.55 -0.68 -9.61
C ASN A 417 5.59 0.11 -8.83
N PHE A 418 5.44 0.21 -7.50
CA PHE A 418 6.42 0.87 -6.65
C PHE A 418 7.73 0.11 -6.61
N ASN A 419 8.82 0.81 -6.91
CA ASN A 419 10.18 0.27 -6.89
C ASN A 419 10.82 0.51 -5.51
N PHE A 420 10.57 -0.38 -4.56
CA PHE A 420 11.18 -0.34 -3.23
C PHE A 420 12.71 -0.48 -3.27
N TYR A 421 13.23 -1.25 -4.22
CA TYR A 421 14.67 -1.57 -4.38
C TYR A 421 15.48 -0.34 -4.78
N TYR A 422 14.84 0.63 -5.43
CA TYR A 422 15.43 1.92 -5.78
C TYR A 422 15.87 2.66 -4.51
N TRP A 423 14.98 2.81 -3.52
CA TRP A 423 15.30 3.45 -2.27
C TRP A 423 16.30 2.66 -1.44
N TRP A 424 16.12 1.35 -1.32
CA TRP A 424 17.05 0.51 -0.58
C TRP A 424 18.47 0.56 -1.14
N THR A 425 18.61 0.66 -2.46
CA THR A 425 19.91 0.89 -3.11
C THR A 425 20.44 2.29 -2.82
N MET A 426 19.63 3.32 -3.01
CA MET A 426 20.06 4.71 -2.83
C MET A 426 20.55 4.98 -1.39
N LYS A 427 19.76 4.59 -0.38
CA LYS A 427 20.14 4.79 1.03
C LYS A 427 21.44 4.07 1.40
N ASP A 428 21.63 2.86 0.91
CA ASP A 428 22.87 2.10 1.11
C ASP A 428 24.07 2.84 0.52
N ARG A 429 23.94 3.34 -0.72
CA ARG A 429 25.01 4.10 -1.40
C ARG A 429 25.33 5.42 -0.73
N ILE A 430 24.33 6.18 -0.31
CA ILE A 430 24.52 7.45 0.42
C ILE A 430 25.20 7.17 1.77
N ASN A 431 24.76 6.17 2.52
CA ASN A 431 25.34 5.86 3.82
C ASN A 431 26.77 5.29 3.73
N LYS A 432 27.11 4.62 2.62
CA LYS A 432 28.48 4.15 2.34
C LYS A 432 29.38 5.20 1.67
N GLY A 433 28.81 6.31 1.21
CA GLY A 433 29.55 7.34 0.47
C GLY A 433 30.06 6.87 -0.90
N LYS A 434 29.34 5.95 -1.56
CA LYS A 434 29.72 5.33 -2.85
C LYS A 434 28.56 5.38 -3.83
N GLY A 435 28.74 6.05 -4.98
CA GLY A 435 27.69 6.29 -5.96
C GLY A 435 28.00 5.78 -7.37
N ASN A 436 29.22 5.31 -7.63
CA ASN A 436 29.67 5.00 -8.98
C ASN A 436 28.94 3.83 -9.68
N ASP A 437 28.26 2.97 -8.93
CA ASP A 437 27.45 1.84 -9.44
C ASP A 437 25.93 2.07 -9.33
N PHE A 438 25.51 3.26 -8.93
CA PHE A 438 24.08 3.57 -8.74
C PHE A 438 23.32 3.49 -10.07
N ALA A 439 23.87 4.13 -11.13
CA ALA A 439 23.20 4.15 -12.44
C ALA A 439 23.05 2.74 -13.05
N SER A 440 24.10 1.92 -13.01
CA SER A 440 24.03 0.54 -13.49
C SER A 440 23.04 -0.32 -12.71
N THR A 441 22.90 -0.09 -11.39
CA THR A 441 21.92 -0.80 -10.59
C THR A 441 20.48 -0.37 -10.94
N VAL A 442 20.22 0.92 -11.14
CA VAL A 442 18.92 1.41 -11.62
C VAL A 442 18.57 0.82 -12.99
N LEU A 443 19.53 0.81 -13.91
CA LEU A 443 19.35 0.21 -15.25
C LEU A 443 19.08 -1.29 -15.17
N TYR A 444 19.71 -2.00 -14.24
CA TYR A 444 19.41 -3.42 -14.00
C TYR A 444 17.94 -3.64 -13.62
N PHE A 445 17.39 -2.87 -12.68
CA PHE A 445 15.97 -2.97 -12.32
C PHE A 445 15.07 -2.65 -13.52
N ARG A 446 15.33 -1.56 -14.22
CA ARG A 446 14.54 -1.16 -15.39
C ARG A 446 14.55 -2.21 -16.51
N ASN A 447 15.67 -2.88 -16.72
CA ASN A 447 15.76 -3.98 -17.70
C ASN A 447 14.94 -5.20 -17.27
N LEU A 448 14.89 -5.52 -15.97
CA LEU A 448 14.00 -6.56 -15.46
C LEU A 448 12.52 -6.22 -15.74
N PHE A 449 12.12 -4.99 -15.48
CA PHE A 449 10.73 -4.53 -15.66
C PHE A 449 10.35 -4.49 -17.14
N LYS A 450 11.24 -3.96 -17.99
CA LYS A 450 11.06 -3.86 -19.44
C LYS A 450 10.88 -5.23 -20.11
N ALA A 451 11.45 -6.28 -19.55
CA ALA A 451 11.27 -7.65 -20.04
C ALA A 451 9.82 -8.17 -19.87
N HIS A 452 9.05 -7.59 -18.97
CA HIS A 452 7.65 -7.95 -18.72
C HIS A 452 6.66 -6.99 -19.38
N ARG A 453 7.03 -5.70 -19.50
CA ARG A 453 6.22 -4.67 -20.13
C ARG A 453 7.12 -3.59 -20.75
N SER A 454 7.04 -3.39 -22.06
CA SER A 454 7.91 -2.46 -22.79
C SER A 454 7.66 -0.99 -22.44
N ASP A 455 6.41 -0.63 -22.16
CA ASP A 455 5.90 0.69 -21.80
C ASP A 455 5.71 0.86 -20.27
N PHE A 456 6.48 0.10 -19.48
CA PHE A 456 6.40 0.17 -18.02
C PHE A 456 6.73 1.56 -17.47
N ILE A 457 6.06 1.92 -16.39
CA ILE A 457 6.33 3.14 -15.64
C ILE A 457 6.94 2.74 -14.29
N ASP A 458 8.21 3.09 -14.08
CA ASP A 458 8.92 2.83 -12.84
C ASP A 458 8.51 3.86 -11.78
N ALA A 459 7.70 3.47 -10.80
CA ALA A 459 7.29 4.35 -9.71
C ALA A 459 8.38 4.38 -8.63
N VAL A 460 9.29 5.36 -8.75
CA VAL A 460 10.41 5.53 -7.82
C VAL A 460 10.02 6.42 -6.64
N LYS A 461 10.43 6.04 -5.45
CA LYS A 461 10.18 6.77 -4.20
C LYS A 461 11.36 6.65 -3.24
N LEU A 462 11.41 7.47 -2.22
CA LEU A 462 12.30 7.27 -1.08
C LEU A 462 11.58 6.43 -0.01
N SER A 463 10.69 7.03 0.75
CA SER A 463 9.86 6.31 1.73
C SER A 463 8.37 6.46 1.42
N ASN A 464 7.53 5.86 2.24
CA ASN A 464 6.08 6.02 2.22
C ASN A 464 5.51 5.96 3.65
N HIS A 465 4.20 5.87 3.77
CA HIS A 465 3.48 5.82 5.04
C HIS A 465 3.61 4.48 5.80
N ASP A 466 4.32 3.49 5.25
CA ASP A 466 4.51 2.14 5.82
C ASP A 466 5.98 1.78 6.07
N GLU A 467 6.92 2.67 5.71
CA GLU A 467 8.35 2.49 5.91
C GLU A 467 8.91 3.57 6.84
N ASP A 468 10.05 3.30 7.45
CA ASP A 468 10.83 4.36 8.12
C ASP A 468 11.02 5.52 7.15
N ARG A 469 10.87 6.75 7.63
CA ARG A 469 11.08 7.93 6.77
C ARG A 469 12.51 8.00 6.27
N ALA A 470 12.69 8.51 5.05
CA ALA A 470 14.01 8.70 4.44
C ALA A 470 14.99 9.45 5.35
N GLY A 471 14.53 10.51 6.03
CA GLY A 471 15.34 11.24 6.99
C GLY A 471 15.84 10.37 8.15
N ASN A 472 15.05 9.41 8.62
CA ASN A 472 15.49 8.47 9.65
C ASN A 472 16.60 7.54 9.13
N ASP A 473 16.40 6.95 7.96
CA ASP A 473 17.35 6.06 7.30
C ASP A 473 18.70 6.76 6.95
N LEU A 474 18.66 8.06 6.73
CA LEU A 474 19.83 8.89 6.43
C LEU A 474 20.49 9.52 7.68
N GLY A 475 20.04 9.14 8.89
CA GLY A 475 20.62 9.58 10.15
C GLY A 475 20.25 11.02 10.53
N LYS A 476 19.11 11.53 10.03
CA LYS A 476 18.59 12.89 10.29
C LYS A 476 19.56 13.99 9.78
N ASP A 477 20.25 13.69 8.68
CA ASP A 477 21.25 14.58 8.06
C ASP A 477 20.62 15.29 6.85
N ALA A 478 20.34 16.59 7.02
CA ALA A 478 19.73 17.41 5.99
C ALA A 478 20.56 17.50 4.68
N ALA A 479 21.87 17.28 4.72
CA ALA A 479 22.69 17.28 3.52
C ALA A 479 22.47 15.99 2.70
N LYS A 480 22.34 14.85 3.39
CA LYS A 480 21.96 13.58 2.75
C LYS A 480 20.54 13.59 2.23
N GLU A 481 19.59 14.19 2.97
CA GLU A 481 18.20 14.34 2.54
C GLU A 481 18.08 15.18 1.26
N LYS A 482 18.79 16.29 1.18
CA LYS A 482 18.89 17.12 -0.04
C LYS A 482 19.48 16.34 -1.22
N LEU A 483 20.51 15.53 -0.96
CA LEU A 483 21.11 14.67 -1.97
C LEU A 483 20.09 13.63 -2.46
N ALA A 484 19.38 12.94 -1.53
CA ALA A 484 18.39 11.92 -1.88
C ALA A 484 17.25 12.50 -2.74
N GLY A 485 16.71 13.68 -2.35
CA GLY A 485 15.70 14.38 -3.15
C GLY A 485 16.21 14.78 -4.54
N ALA A 486 17.46 15.27 -4.63
CA ALA A 486 18.08 15.60 -5.91
C ALA A 486 18.25 14.36 -6.81
N ILE A 487 18.68 13.22 -6.25
CA ILE A 487 18.79 11.95 -6.99
C ILE A 487 17.42 11.47 -7.46
N LEU A 488 16.41 11.48 -6.57
CA LEU A 488 15.03 11.10 -6.91
C LEU A 488 14.50 11.88 -8.12
N LEU A 489 14.68 13.19 -8.12
CA LEU A 489 14.16 14.11 -9.12
C LEU A 489 14.98 14.17 -10.42
N THR A 490 16.16 13.55 -10.46
CA THR A 490 17.02 13.46 -11.65
C THR A 490 17.18 12.04 -12.18
N SER A 491 16.53 11.06 -11.55
CA SER A 491 16.48 9.67 -12.01
C SER A 491 15.32 9.43 -12.97
N PRO A 492 15.41 8.37 -13.82
CA PRO A 492 14.29 7.97 -14.69
C PRO A 492 13.13 7.40 -13.87
N GLY A 493 11.93 7.44 -14.46
CA GLY A 493 10.69 6.94 -13.86
C GLY A 493 9.79 8.06 -13.36
N LYS A 494 8.69 7.71 -12.70
CA LYS A 494 7.73 8.64 -12.08
C LYS A 494 8.06 8.79 -10.59
N PRO A 495 8.60 9.94 -10.15
CA PRO A 495 8.97 10.12 -8.76
C PRO A 495 7.75 10.38 -7.87
N PHE A 496 7.74 9.74 -6.71
CA PHE A 496 6.79 9.98 -5.63
C PHE A 496 7.50 10.64 -4.44
N ILE A 497 6.98 11.77 -4.01
CA ILE A 497 7.44 12.50 -2.81
C ILE A 497 6.43 12.23 -1.71
N TYR A 498 6.88 11.67 -0.58
CA TYR A 498 6.01 11.43 0.57
C TYR A 498 5.90 12.69 1.43
N GLN A 499 4.69 13.03 1.86
CA GLN A 499 4.35 14.16 2.74
C GLN A 499 5.39 14.40 3.84
N GLY A 500 6.00 15.60 3.85
CA GLY A 500 7.03 16.02 4.80
C GLY A 500 8.45 15.58 4.47
N GLU A 501 8.64 14.74 3.44
CA GLU A 501 9.97 14.37 2.95
C GLU A 501 10.73 15.59 2.44
N GLU A 502 10.04 16.48 1.73
CA GLU A 502 10.53 17.76 1.24
C GLU A 502 10.87 18.76 2.37
N LEU A 503 10.41 18.49 3.59
CA LEU A 503 10.71 19.27 4.80
C LEU A 503 11.82 18.63 5.64
N GLY A 504 12.36 17.48 5.22
CA GLY A 504 13.37 16.74 5.98
C GLY A 504 12.79 16.03 7.20
N TYR A 505 11.55 15.57 7.14
CA TYR A 505 10.92 14.82 8.22
C TYR A 505 11.59 13.46 8.41
N TYR A 506 11.82 13.10 9.67
CA TYR A 506 12.24 11.76 10.06
C TYR A 506 11.18 11.09 10.94
N GLY A 507 11.30 9.80 11.15
CA GLY A 507 10.39 8.99 11.98
C GLY A 507 10.66 7.51 11.75
N SER A 508 10.49 6.72 12.80
CA SER A 508 10.67 5.27 12.73
C SER A 508 9.37 4.55 13.02
N LYS A 509 9.05 3.56 12.21
CA LYS A 509 7.90 2.66 12.36
C LYS A 509 7.98 1.83 13.65
N SER A 510 9.17 1.67 14.23
CA SER A 510 9.33 0.97 15.52
C SER A 510 8.54 1.58 16.67
N GLY A 511 8.18 2.87 16.57
CA GLY A 511 7.31 3.56 17.52
C GLY A 511 5.81 3.41 17.24
N GLY A 512 5.45 2.87 16.09
CA GLY A 512 4.09 2.81 15.54
C GLY A 512 3.99 3.61 14.24
N ASP A 513 2.96 3.29 13.45
CA ASP A 513 2.73 3.92 12.15
C ASP A 513 2.51 5.44 12.26
N GLU A 514 1.93 5.90 13.36
CA GLU A 514 1.65 7.31 13.59
C GLU A 514 2.93 8.17 13.55
N TYR A 515 4.06 7.64 14.04
CA TYR A 515 5.35 8.36 14.06
C TYR A 515 5.98 8.56 12.68
N ILE A 516 5.59 7.76 11.68
CA ILE A 516 5.99 7.97 10.29
C ILE A 516 4.95 8.75 9.47
N ARG A 517 3.75 9.02 10.04
CA ARG A 517 2.62 9.74 9.42
C ARG A 517 2.45 11.14 9.96
N THR A 518 3.54 11.74 10.46
CA THR A 518 3.61 13.05 11.11
C THR A 518 2.91 14.14 10.28
N PRO A 519 2.07 14.98 10.93
CA PRO A 519 1.34 16.06 10.28
C PRO A 519 2.25 17.14 9.68
N ILE A 520 1.79 17.84 8.65
CA ILE A 520 2.51 18.99 8.11
C ILE A 520 2.42 20.19 9.06
N LYS A 521 3.57 20.76 9.38
CA LYS A 521 3.71 22.04 10.09
C LYS A 521 3.71 23.18 9.07
N TRP A 522 2.56 23.79 8.85
CA TRP A 522 2.42 24.86 7.84
C TRP A 522 3.08 26.15 8.25
N THR A 523 2.82 26.62 9.47
CA THR A 523 3.31 27.89 10.00
C THR A 523 4.16 27.70 11.25
N LYS A 524 4.98 28.66 11.58
CA LYS A 524 5.86 28.61 12.77
C LYS A 524 5.09 28.44 14.08
N THR A 525 3.90 29.03 14.18
CA THR A 525 3.10 29.07 15.42
C THR A 525 1.78 28.32 15.33
N GLY A 526 1.31 27.92 14.13
CA GLY A 526 0.03 27.24 13.93
C GLY A 526 -0.03 25.85 14.56
N SER A 527 -1.24 25.38 14.84
CA SER A 527 -1.51 23.98 15.19
C SER A 527 -1.24 23.05 14.01
N VAL A 528 -1.28 21.74 14.26
CA VAL A 528 -1.15 20.69 13.25
C VAL A 528 -2.32 19.71 13.40
N PRO A 529 -2.80 19.09 12.32
CA PRO A 529 -3.86 18.08 12.37
C PRO A 529 -3.32 16.76 12.97
N SER A 530 -3.40 16.62 14.28
CA SER A 530 -2.84 15.45 14.99
C SER A 530 -3.88 14.59 15.71
N ALA A 531 -5.17 14.97 15.65
CA ALA A 531 -6.24 14.26 16.37
C ALA A 531 -6.40 12.81 15.86
N ALA A 532 -6.30 12.59 14.55
CA ALA A 532 -6.34 11.27 13.95
C ALA A 532 -5.25 10.32 14.51
N LEU A 533 -4.10 10.86 14.88
CA LEU A 533 -2.94 10.12 15.36
C LEU A 533 -2.92 9.95 16.89
N ASN A 534 -3.99 10.35 17.58
CA ASN A 534 -4.11 10.28 19.06
C ASN A 534 -2.91 10.91 19.80
N GLY A 535 -2.32 11.97 19.24
CA GLY A 535 -1.15 12.65 19.79
C GLY A 535 0.18 11.89 19.67
N LYS A 536 0.22 10.75 19.00
CA LYS A 536 1.44 10.00 18.70
C LYS A 536 2.17 10.64 17.52
N VAL A 537 2.84 11.73 17.75
CA VAL A 537 3.60 12.50 16.76
C VAL A 537 5.01 12.77 17.28
N ASP A 538 5.98 12.84 16.39
CA ASP A 538 7.31 13.27 16.76
C ASP A 538 7.38 14.81 16.82
N ASN A 539 7.31 15.36 18.04
CA ASN A 539 7.37 16.80 18.26
C ASN A 539 8.68 17.45 17.75
N GLY A 540 9.74 16.67 17.57
CA GLY A 540 10.98 17.14 16.95
C GLY A 540 10.79 17.60 15.51
N MET A 541 9.76 17.07 14.81
CA MET A 541 9.40 17.46 13.44
C MET A 541 8.41 18.62 13.39
N LEU A 542 7.86 19.04 14.52
CA LEU A 542 6.82 20.08 14.56
C LEU A 542 7.34 21.42 15.07
N THR A 543 8.64 21.66 14.98
CA THR A 543 9.27 22.91 15.40
C THR A 543 9.04 24.03 14.38
N ALA A 544 9.17 25.27 14.84
CA ALA A 544 9.00 26.45 13.98
C ALA A 544 9.93 26.44 12.77
N ASP A 545 11.17 25.98 12.94
CA ASP A 545 12.21 25.99 11.90
C ASP A 545 11.98 24.95 10.80
N ILE A 546 11.21 23.89 11.10
CA ILE A 546 10.86 22.83 10.15
C ILE A 546 9.54 23.15 9.41
N SER A 547 8.82 24.19 9.81
CA SER A 547 7.57 24.58 9.14
C SER A 547 7.77 24.95 7.67
N VAL A 548 6.72 24.77 6.86
CA VAL A 548 6.70 25.22 5.46
C VAL A 548 7.02 26.71 5.36
N GLU A 549 6.48 27.53 6.25
CA GLU A 549 6.76 28.98 6.32
C GLU A 549 8.25 29.26 6.48
N ALA A 550 8.91 28.61 7.45
CA ALA A 550 10.33 28.83 7.71
C ALA A 550 11.21 28.34 6.54
N GLN A 551 10.92 27.16 6.04
CA GLN A 551 11.74 26.57 4.96
C GLN A 551 11.52 27.27 3.62
N SER A 552 10.33 27.78 3.33
CA SER A 552 10.08 28.60 2.12
C SER A 552 10.88 29.90 2.13
N ALA A 553 11.15 30.45 3.30
CA ALA A 553 11.97 31.66 3.45
C ALA A 553 13.50 31.39 3.41
N ASN A 554 13.93 30.12 3.44
CA ASN A 554 15.32 29.71 3.47
C ASN A 554 15.76 29.06 2.16
N ALA A 555 16.51 29.76 1.33
CA ALA A 555 16.99 29.27 0.03
C ALA A 555 17.88 28.01 0.12
N SER A 556 18.40 27.69 1.32
CA SER A 556 19.23 26.50 1.57
C SER A 556 18.48 25.38 2.30
N SER A 557 17.16 25.48 2.50
CA SER A 557 16.34 24.46 3.14
C SER A 557 16.24 23.18 2.29
N VAL A 558 15.74 22.10 2.88
CA VAL A 558 15.41 20.87 2.14
C VAL A 558 14.32 21.17 1.11
N LEU A 559 13.25 21.88 1.51
CA LEU A 559 12.16 22.30 0.63
C LEU A 559 12.65 23.09 -0.60
N SER A 560 13.57 24.04 -0.40
CA SER A 560 14.12 24.84 -1.50
C SER A 560 14.91 24.00 -2.51
N VAL A 561 15.59 22.93 -2.05
CA VAL A 561 16.28 21.99 -2.93
C VAL A 561 15.28 21.15 -3.72
N TYR A 562 14.25 20.60 -3.06
CA TYR A 562 13.18 19.85 -3.75
C TYR A 562 12.53 20.71 -4.83
N ARG A 563 12.07 21.93 -4.51
CA ARG A 563 11.47 22.87 -5.49
C ARG A 563 12.39 23.15 -6.67
N LYS A 564 13.69 23.34 -6.40
CA LYS A 564 14.67 23.63 -7.46
C LYS A 564 14.84 22.47 -8.42
N PHE A 565 14.99 21.23 -7.92
CA PHE A 565 15.18 20.05 -8.75
C PHE A 565 13.87 19.61 -9.42
N ALA A 566 12.72 19.77 -8.75
CA ALA A 566 11.41 19.56 -9.34
C ALA A 566 11.16 20.50 -10.54
N LYS A 567 11.48 21.79 -10.37
CA LYS A 567 11.41 22.75 -11.47
C LYS A 567 12.30 22.36 -12.65
N ALA A 568 13.54 21.93 -12.38
CA ALA A 568 14.44 21.48 -13.43
C ALA A 568 13.89 20.26 -14.16
N ARG A 569 13.33 19.28 -13.43
CA ARG A 569 12.67 18.11 -14.01
C ARG A 569 11.50 18.49 -14.90
N ASN A 570 10.60 19.34 -14.40
CA ASN A 570 9.38 19.74 -15.13
C ASN A 570 9.66 20.62 -16.37
N THR A 571 10.87 21.20 -16.47
CA THR A 571 11.28 22.05 -17.60
C THR A 571 12.26 21.37 -18.56
N SER A 572 12.73 20.16 -18.26
CA SER A 572 13.62 19.36 -19.08
C SER A 572 12.97 18.05 -19.50
N LYS A 573 12.73 17.87 -20.79
CA LYS A 573 12.21 16.59 -21.32
C LYS A 573 13.15 15.44 -21.02
N ALA A 574 14.45 15.68 -21.10
CA ALA A 574 15.46 14.67 -20.78
C ALA A 574 15.31 14.17 -19.34
N LEU A 575 15.13 15.06 -18.34
CA LEU A 575 14.93 14.66 -16.95
C LEU A 575 13.57 14.01 -16.71
N ALA A 576 12.51 14.52 -17.35
CA ALA A 576 11.16 14.04 -17.11
C ALA A 576 10.88 12.68 -17.76
N GLN A 577 11.28 12.50 -19.04
CA GLN A 577 10.89 11.39 -19.89
C GLN A 577 12.08 10.62 -20.47
N GLY A 578 13.32 11.07 -20.18
CA GLY A 578 14.51 10.58 -20.86
C GLY A 578 14.89 9.15 -20.47
N GLU A 579 15.57 8.52 -21.44
CA GLU A 579 16.26 7.25 -21.20
C GLU A 579 17.60 7.52 -20.51
N MET A 580 17.88 6.74 -19.46
CA MET A 580 19.12 6.79 -18.71
C MET A 580 20.23 6.00 -19.40
N ALA A 581 21.44 6.56 -19.44
CA ALA A 581 22.63 5.81 -19.79
C ALA A 581 23.73 6.04 -18.73
N GLU A 582 24.39 4.95 -18.35
CA GLU A 582 25.50 5.00 -17.40
C GLU A 582 26.70 5.75 -18.00
N VAL A 583 27.33 6.61 -17.21
CA VAL A 583 28.63 7.21 -17.50
C VAL A 583 29.64 6.69 -16.49
N SER A 584 30.72 6.10 -16.96
CA SER A 584 31.76 5.55 -16.09
C SER A 584 32.37 6.66 -15.20
N SER A 585 32.31 6.46 -13.91
CA SER A 585 32.88 7.39 -12.94
C SER A 585 34.31 7.00 -12.56
N SER A 586 35.24 7.96 -12.68
CA SER A 586 36.61 7.79 -12.19
C SER A 586 36.76 7.90 -10.67
N ASN A 587 35.67 8.22 -9.96
CA ASN A 587 35.64 8.39 -8.51
C ASN A 587 34.48 7.57 -7.92
N SER A 588 34.80 6.65 -7.02
CA SER A 588 33.79 5.78 -6.42
C SER A 588 32.69 6.52 -5.63
N ALA A 589 32.94 7.73 -5.16
CA ALA A 589 31.95 8.54 -4.46
C ALA A 589 30.94 9.21 -5.40
N VAL A 590 31.21 9.28 -6.69
CA VAL A 590 30.39 10.07 -7.63
C VAL A 590 29.57 9.15 -8.55
N GLY A 591 28.26 9.30 -8.48
CA GLY A 591 27.32 8.73 -9.45
C GLY A 591 27.20 9.64 -10.68
N LEU A 592 27.34 9.06 -11.87
CA LEU A 592 27.25 9.74 -13.15
C LEU A 592 26.32 9.01 -14.10
N TRP A 593 25.46 9.76 -14.79
CA TRP A 593 24.64 9.24 -15.91
C TRP A 593 24.19 10.36 -16.83
N THR A 594 23.79 10.01 -18.03
CA THR A 594 23.06 10.92 -18.91
C THR A 594 21.57 10.54 -18.95
N MET A 595 20.75 11.55 -19.19
CA MET A 595 19.34 11.40 -19.52
C MET A 595 19.12 12.04 -20.89
N SER A 596 18.43 11.34 -21.81
CA SER A 596 18.20 11.84 -23.17
C SER A 596 16.79 11.62 -23.65
N CYS A 597 16.16 12.67 -24.21
CA CYS A 597 14.84 12.62 -24.83
C CYS A 597 14.75 13.66 -25.95
N ASP A 598 14.23 13.27 -27.12
CA ASP A 598 13.90 14.18 -28.24
C ASP A 598 15.02 15.17 -28.63
N GLY A 599 16.27 14.71 -28.59
CA GLY A 599 17.43 15.54 -28.93
C GLY A 599 17.96 16.42 -27.79
N GLU A 600 17.29 16.45 -26.64
CA GLU A 600 17.83 17.01 -25.40
C GLU A 600 18.63 15.94 -24.66
N THR A 601 19.83 16.28 -24.21
CA THR A 601 20.64 15.44 -23.33
C THR A 601 21.15 16.26 -22.15
N VAL A 602 21.13 15.67 -20.96
CA VAL A 602 21.75 16.25 -19.77
C VAL A 602 22.69 15.25 -19.12
N LEU A 603 23.76 15.75 -18.52
CA LEU A 603 24.63 14.98 -17.64
C LEU A 603 24.22 15.24 -16.20
N VAL A 604 24.03 14.19 -15.44
CA VAL A 604 23.72 14.21 -14.01
C VAL A 604 24.92 13.72 -13.21
N ALA A 605 25.33 14.47 -12.19
CA ALA A 605 26.43 14.11 -11.30
C ALA A 605 26.06 14.36 -9.83
N HIS A 606 26.27 13.36 -8.98
CA HIS A 606 26.01 13.42 -7.54
C HIS A 606 27.21 12.89 -6.76
N ASN A 607 27.64 13.64 -5.75
CA ASN A 607 28.62 13.17 -4.76
C ASN A 607 27.90 12.53 -3.58
N PHE A 608 28.04 11.23 -3.41
CA PHE A 608 27.40 10.44 -2.34
C PHE A 608 28.14 10.54 -0.99
N SER A 609 29.33 11.17 -0.97
CA SER A 609 30.20 11.20 0.21
C SER A 609 30.20 12.54 0.95
N SER A 610 30.63 12.49 2.21
CA SER A 610 30.85 13.68 3.06
C SER A 610 32.13 14.46 2.73
N GLY A 611 32.94 13.98 1.78
CA GLY A 611 34.16 14.63 1.33
C GLY A 611 33.98 15.34 -0.02
N VAL A 612 34.94 16.17 -0.38
CA VAL A 612 35.03 16.72 -1.75
C VAL A 612 35.44 15.60 -2.71
N ALA A 613 34.77 15.49 -3.82
CA ALA A 613 35.05 14.49 -4.84
C ALA A 613 35.25 15.15 -6.22
N THR A 614 36.32 14.78 -6.92
CA THR A 614 36.56 15.20 -8.30
C THR A 614 36.42 14.01 -9.23
N VAL A 615 35.69 14.20 -10.33
CA VAL A 615 35.47 13.18 -11.34
C VAL A 615 35.88 13.70 -12.73
N ALA A 616 36.50 12.87 -13.53
CA ALA A 616 36.90 13.20 -14.91
C ALA A 616 35.65 13.24 -15.81
N VAL A 617 35.35 14.43 -16.32
CA VAL A 617 34.26 14.67 -17.30
C VAL A 617 34.68 15.92 -18.10
N THR A 618 34.66 15.80 -19.43
CA THR A 618 35.17 16.85 -20.31
C THR A 618 34.03 17.65 -20.95
N GLY A 619 34.32 18.95 -21.21
CA GLY A 619 33.48 19.80 -22.06
C GLY A 619 32.45 20.64 -21.35
N TYR A 620 32.26 20.51 -20.01
CA TYR A 620 31.24 21.24 -19.26
C TYR A 620 31.79 22.54 -18.65
N LYS A 621 30.94 23.57 -18.62
CA LYS A 621 31.21 24.91 -18.06
C LYS A 621 30.14 25.29 -17.07
N THR A 622 30.39 26.31 -16.27
CA THR A 622 29.42 26.85 -15.30
C THR A 622 28.16 27.38 -15.99
N SER A 623 28.27 27.87 -17.24
CA SER A 623 27.13 28.32 -18.05
C SER A 623 26.16 27.21 -18.42
N ASP A 624 26.58 25.94 -18.39
CA ASP A 624 25.82 24.78 -18.85
C ASP A 624 24.99 24.16 -17.70
N VAL A 625 25.15 24.71 -16.46
CA VAL A 625 24.41 24.21 -15.29
C VAL A 625 22.92 24.48 -15.45
N LEU A 626 22.12 23.40 -15.50
CA LEU A 626 20.67 23.48 -15.44
C LEU A 626 20.18 23.68 -13.99
N VAL A 627 20.71 22.86 -13.08
CA VAL A 627 20.40 22.92 -11.64
C VAL A 627 21.57 22.38 -10.83
N SER A 628 21.77 22.90 -9.62
CA SER A 628 22.77 22.38 -8.69
C SER A 628 22.39 22.61 -7.23
N ASN A 629 22.94 21.78 -6.34
CA ASN A 629 22.94 21.96 -4.89
C ASN A 629 24.34 21.69 -4.36
N GLY A 630 24.81 22.55 -3.46
CA GLY A 630 26.19 22.51 -2.96
C GLY A 630 27.22 23.11 -3.94
N VAL A 631 28.50 22.94 -3.63
CA VAL A 631 29.61 23.43 -4.46
C VAL A 631 29.81 22.47 -5.63
N CYS A 632 29.69 22.98 -6.85
CA CYS A 632 29.90 22.24 -8.09
C CYS A 632 30.75 23.10 -9.03
N THR A 633 32.01 22.72 -9.27
CA THR A 633 32.97 23.52 -10.06
C THR A 633 33.49 22.69 -11.23
N PRO A 634 33.09 23.00 -12.46
CA PRO A 634 33.71 22.42 -13.65
C PRO A 634 35.09 23.03 -13.89
N ASN A 635 36.03 22.21 -14.32
CA ASN A 635 37.40 22.61 -14.62
C ASN A 635 37.91 21.93 -15.90
N GLY A 636 37.30 22.28 -17.04
CA GLY A 636 37.67 21.78 -18.37
C GLY A 636 37.54 20.28 -18.54
N ASN A 637 38.35 19.50 -17.86
CA ASN A 637 38.41 18.03 -17.97
C ASN A 637 37.88 17.31 -16.74
N SER A 638 37.35 18.04 -15.75
CA SER A 638 36.81 17.43 -14.53
C SER A 638 35.72 18.30 -13.92
N ILE A 639 34.92 17.69 -13.04
CA ILE A 639 33.97 18.39 -12.16
C ILE A 639 34.35 18.07 -10.73
N THR A 640 34.51 19.13 -9.90
CA THR A 640 34.70 19.00 -8.46
C THR A 640 33.37 19.25 -7.75
N LEU A 641 32.94 18.30 -6.93
CA LEU A 641 31.71 18.32 -6.17
C LEU A 641 32.01 18.36 -4.68
N GLY A 642 31.45 19.33 -3.97
CA GLY A 642 31.47 19.37 -2.51
C GLY A 642 30.75 18.16 -1.88
N ALA A 643 30.80 18.08 -0.54
CA ALA A 643 30.09 17.03 0.20
C ALA A 643 28.60 17.02 -0.16
N TYR A 644 28.08 15.85 -0.54
CA TYR A 644 26.67 15.63 -0.90
C TYR A 644 26.14 16.61 -1.97
N ALA A 645 27.02 17.12 -2.82
CA ALA A 645 26.63 18.05 -3.87
C ALA A 645 26.03 17.32 -5.09
N SER A 646 25.15 18.02 -5.77
CA SER A 646 24.42 17.54 -6.96
C SER A 646 24.46 18.58 -8.06
N VAL A 647 24.63 18.17 -9.32
CA VAL A 647 24.57 19.07 -10.47
C VAL A 647 24.04 18.35 -11.70
N VAL A 648 23.30 19.09 -12.51
CA VAL A 648 22.85 18.67 -13.85
C VAL A 648 23.37 19.69 -14.86
N TYR A 649 24.03 19.22 -15.89
CA TYR A 649 24.53 20.03 -17.01
C TYR A 649 23.72 19.73 -18.30
N LYS A 650 23.40 20.76 -19.06
CA LYS A 650 22.93 20.63 -20.44
C LYS A 650 24.11 20.25 -21.34
N GLN A 651 23.86 19.35 -22.31
CA GLN A 651 24.79 19.04 -23.40
C GLN A 651 24.43 19.81 -24.65
#